data_64b96930c85cb29b5e4f3e677de192ca
#
_entry.id   64b96930c85cb29b5e4f3e677de192ca
#
_cell.length_a   1.000
_cell.length_b   1.000
_cell.length_c   1.000
_cell.angle_alpha   90.00
_cell.angle_beta   90.00
_cell.angle_gamma   90.00
#
_symmetry.space_group_name_H-M   'P 1'
#
loop_
_entity.id
_entity.type
_entity.pdbx_description
1 polymer ?
#
loop_
_entity_poly.entity_id
_entity_poly.type
_entity_poly.pdbx_seq_one_letter_code
_entity_poly.pdbx_strand_id
1 'polypeptide(L)'
;MKFGISNNIKSRVVRECTPELFHQAMRSELVAEVCAEIADGKEKCLRGELTHEEFDTLKAGLKKRLPVITPHATFRNGRRLNADAVPSGLSMYDVDHIPDPRGYYDKNIRGREAELGIVLAHITPSTEGLRLLFVIPAGMNLAAAQRWMSQQLGDGNYDGAVKDLARCSFLVPREYVLYLDKERLFAPAVPPVGTHHGASDAAANAAADDAANTPKADAPWCVPTFKGVPYSEIIQQWFRLAGGEPVQGERNDKLHRLASHLRYIADNDEALLLQVMPRYGLSEEEMKGLIHSACSAKWYSMPKMMREALENEERRMKNEESLKNEERRMKNEELPAEDENSSFGGEADILHSSLPKRLPALIKLLVSRTPDIYKAAVAHAVFPSLAAHLHKVRFRYIDNVKHEATLMNVLMAGTGAGKDCISEPINRIMADIRRRDEDNLRREREWKNEVTSKGANKDKRQRPEGLIIQEIDADMTNPAFVMRMAEADGHFLYTKLNEIDQFDALKGTGRAGQQFQIMCLAFDPGNRYGQTRVGAQSVTEKVTIRFNWNASTTIQKGRRYFSKVLTDGPISRINFCTIPEREIGADMPVYGTYDAAFDEELRPYIDNLVKAQGLIDCPQAYKLAKTLKEECADFARLSQSRVYENLSFRANVIAYLKACVLYVANGCQWDKTFEDFVRWSLRYDLACKMEFFGDAIEAAMNMPAPDPTSVDGATC
;
A
#
# COMPACT_ATOMS: atom_id res chain seq x y z
N MET A 1 5.96 -14.78 -25.60
CA MET A 1 6.49 -14.38 -24.26
C MET A 1 5.53 -13.39 -23.65
N LYS A 2 5.26 -13.48 -22.36
CA LYS A 2 4.29 -12.61 -21.72
C LYS A 2 5.04 -11.61 -20.83
N PHE A 3 4.78 -10.33 -21.02
CA PHE A 3 5.35 -9.24 -20.21
C PHE A 3 4.29 -8.17 -19.98
N GLY A 4 4.54 -7.25 -19.05
CA GLY A 4 3.54 -6.28 -18.62
C GLY A 4 3.68 -4.91 -19.29
N ILE A 5 2.57 -4.13 -19.28
CA ILE A 5 2.52 -2.72 -19.66
C ILE A 5 1.80 -1.91 -18.57
N SER A 6 2.29 -0.71 -18.30
CA SER A 6 1.71 0.27 -17.36
C SER A 6 1.65 1.65 -17.97
N ASN A 7 0.69 2.46 -17.52
CA ASN A 7 0.49 3.81 -18.05
C ASN A 7 1.66 4.76 -17.77
N ASN A 8 2.42 4.53 -16.71
CA ASN A 8 3.66 5.26 -16.39
C ASN A 8 4.48 4.53 -15.31
N ILE A 9 5.69 5.03 -15.04
CA ILE A 9 6.61 4.40 -14.07
C ILE A 9 6.09 4.44 -12.63
N LYS A 10 5.22 5.38 -12.27
CA LYS A 10 4.62 5.48 -10.93
C LYS A 10 3.46 4.49 -10.75
N SER A 11 2.84 4.05 -11.83
CA SER A 11 1.74 3.09 -11.79
C SER A 11 2.26 1.72 -11.34
N ARG A 12 1.65 1.17 -10.32
CA ARG A 12 1.87 -0.22 -9.89
C ARG A 12 0.97 -1.21 -10.63
N VAL A 13 -0.06 -0.71 -11.32
CA VAL A 13 -0.96 -1.53 -12.13
C VAL A 13 -0.26 -1.91 -13.43
N VAL A 14 -0.17 -3.21 -13.68
CA VAL A 14 0.43 -3.79 -14.88
C VAL A 14 -0.58 -4.70 -15.53
N ARG A 15 -0.87 -4.46 -16.81
CA ARG A 15 -1.67 -5.37 -17.65
C ARG A 15 -0.74 -6.23 -18.48
N GLU A 16 -1.22 -7.36 -18.97
CA GLU A 16 -0.49 -8.11 -19.98
C GLU A 16 -0.36 -7.25 -21.24
N CYS A 17 0.86 -7.10 -21.74
CA CYS A 17 1.13 -6.31 -22.94
C CYS A 17 0.76 -7.11 -24.18
N THR A 18 -0.36 -6.76 -24.80
CA THR A 18 -0.73 -7.32 -26.12
C THR A 18 -0.07 -6.56 -27.25
N PRO A 19 0.06 -7.14 -28.48
CA PRO A 19 0.56 -6.43 -29.64
C PRO A 19 -0.17 -5.12 -29.91
N GLU A 20 -1.51 -5.10 -29.73
CA GLU A 20 -2.36 -3.94 -29.97
C GLU A 20 -2.05 -2.81 -28.97
N LEU A 21 -1.99 -3.13 -27.66
CA LEU A 21 -1.67 -2.17 -26.60
C LEU A 21 -0.26 -1.61 -26.77
N PHE A 22 0.70 -2.45 -27.15
CA PHE A 22 2.07 -2.03 -27.43
C PHE A 22 2.13 -1.02 -28.56
N HIS A 23 1.48 -1.34 -29.71
CA HIS A 23 1.44 -0.44 -30.87
C HIS A 23 0.64 0.84 -30.62
N GLN A 24 -0.47 0.76 -29.88
CA GLN A 24 -1.25 1.92 -29.51
C GLN A 24 -0.43 2.88 -28.64
N ALA A 25 0.28 2.36 -27.65
CA ALA A 25 1.13 3.17 -26.78
C ALA A 25 2.28 3.85 -27.54
N MET A 26 2.93 3.15 -28.47
CA MET A 26 4.00 3.72 -29.32
C MET A 26 3.52 4.76 -30.33
N ARG A 27 2.24 4.77 -30.68
CA ARG A 27 1.60 5.75 -31.58
C ARG A 27 0.89 6.87 -30.85
N SER A 28 0.94 6.86 -29.51
CA SER A 28 0.29 7.86 -28.68
C SER A 28 0.94 9.24 -28.90
N GLU A 29 0.14 10.26 -29.12
CA GLU A 29 0.58 11.66 -29.19
C GLU A 29 1.39 12.04 -27.93
N LEU A 30 0.93 11.61 -26.75
CA LEU A 30 1.66 11.84 -25.50
C LEU A 30 3.11 11.34 -25.54
N VAL A 31 3.35 10.15 -26.12
CA VAL A 31 4.71 9.57 -26.19
C VAL A 31 5.58 10.39 -27.16
N ALA A 32 5.02 10.80 -28.30
CA ALA A 32 5.72 11.62 -29.27
C ALA A 32 6.04 13.02 -28.69
N GLU A 33 5.06 13.69 -28.08
CA GLU A 33 5.24 15.00 -27.44
C GLU A 33 6.31 14.97 -26.33
N VAL A 34 6.21 14.03 -25.42
CA VAL A 34 7.16 13.92 -24.30
C VAL A 34 8.59 13.67 -24.79
N CYS A 35 8.77 12.80 -25.79
CA CYS A 35 10.09 12.55 -26.38
C CYS A 35 10.62 13.75 -27.15
N ALA A 36 9.75 14.50 -27.85
CA ALA A 36 10.11 15.73 -28.52
C ALA A 36 10.51 16.84 -27.53
N GLU A 37 9.77 17.00 -26.41
CA GLU A 37 10.11 17.96 -25.34
C GLU A 37 11.47 17.62 -24.69
N ILE A 38 11.79 16.34 -24.49
CA ILE A 38 13.11 15.93 -23.97
C ILE A 38 14.21 16.25 -24.98
N ALA A 39 13.98 16.00 -26.27
CA ALA A 39 14.96 16.29 -27.32
C ALA A 39 15.22 17.81 -27.45
N ASP A 40 14.16 18.64 -27.42
CA ASP A 40 14.27 20.10 -27.43
C ASP A 40 15.02 20.62 -26.19
N GLY A 41 14.70 20.07 -25.00
CA GLY A 41 15.42 20.40 -23.76
C GLY A 41 16.92 20.08 -23.84
N LYS A 42 17.28 18.96 -24.48
CA LYS A 42 18.68 18.59 -24.74
C LYS A 42 19.37 19.59 -25.67
N GLU A 43 18.69 19.98 -26.76
CA GLU A 43 19.24 20.98 -27.68
C GLU A 43 19.44 22.35 -27.00
N LYS A 44 18.48 22.76 -26.15
CA LYS A 44 18.61 23.97 -25.33
C LYS A 44 19.80 23.91 -24.36
N CYS A 45 20.04 22.74 -23.76
CA CYS A 45 21.20 22.51 -22.91
C CYS A 45 22.51 22.61 -23.71
N LEU A 46 22.57 22.00 -24.89
CA LEU A 46 23.74 22.10 -25.77
C LEU A 46 24.02 23.52 -26.25
N ARG A 47 22.99 24.35 -26.41
CA ARG A 47 23.13 25.78 -26.75
C ARG A 47 23.42 26.67 -25.54
N GLY A 48 23.44 26.12 -24.32
CA GLY A 48 23.68 26.86 -23.09
C GLY A 48 22.47 27.67 -22.60
N GLU A 49 21.26 27.40 -23.14
CA GLU A 49 20.00 28.04 -22.74
C GLU A 49 19.43 27.39 -21.44
N LEU A 50 19.83 26.14 -21.17
CA LEU A 50 19.55 25.39 -19.94
C LEU A 50 20.86 24.85 -19.36
N THR A 51 20.96 24.83 -18.04
CA THR A 51 22.04 24.10 -17.35
C THR A 51 21.81 22.59 -17.42
N HIS A 52 22.86 21.80 -17.22
CA HIS A 52 22.76 20.33 -17.14
C HIS A 52 21.80 19.89 -16.02
N GLU A 53 21.79 20.56 -14.87
CA GLU A 53 20.95 20.25 -13.74
C GLU A 53 19.44 20.54 -14.04
N GLU A 54 19.16 21.66 -14.69
CA GLU A 54 17.81 22.00 -15.16
C GLU A 54 17.32 21.00 -16.20
N PHE A 55 18.17 20.61 -17.14
CA PHE A 55 17.82 19.59 -18.13
C PHE A 55 17.56 18.22 -17.49
N ASP A 56 18.37 17.81 -16.54
CA ASP A 56 18.19 16.53 -15.83
C ASP A 56 16.87 16.53 -15.03
N THR A 57 16.53 17.64 -14.41
CA THR A 57 15.26 17.82 -13.69
C THR A 57 14.06 17.76 -14.66
N LEU A 58 14.13 18.47 -15.78
CA LEU A 58 13.11 18.44 -16.85
C LEU A 58 12.94 17.02 -17.39
N LYS A 59 14.03 16.38 -17.81
CA LYS A 59 14.06 15.01 -18.32
C LYS A 59 13.46 14.00 -17.36
N ALA A 60 13.82 14.08 -16.06
CA ALA A 60 13.27 13.20 -15.04
C ALA A 60 11.77 13.43 -14.81
N GLY A 61 11.30 14.67 -14.88
CA GLY A 61 9.89 15.02 -14.81
C GLY A 61 9.09 14.47 -15.98
N LEU A 62 9.57 14.67 -17.19
CA LEU A 62 8.91 14.25 -18.43
C LEU A 62 8.85 12.71 -18.58
N LYS A 63 9.94 12.00 -18.25
CA LYS A 63 9.97 10.52 -18.28
C LYS A 63 8.89 9.88 -17.38
N LYS A 64 8.48 10.54 -16.29
CA LYS A 64 7.40 10.03 -15.41
C LYS A 64 6.03 10.00 -16.07
N ARG A 65 5.83 10.69 -17.19
CA ARG A 65 4.58 10.72 -17.97
C ARG A 65 4.51 9.58 -19.00
N LEU A 66 5.65 8.98 -19.35
CA LEU A 66 5.71 7.95 -20.39
C LEU A 66 5.14 6.61 -19.91
N PRO A 67 4.38 5.89 -20.75
CA PRO A 67 4.03 4.50 -20.50
C PRO A 67 5.29 3.62 -20.47
N VAL A 68 5.22 2.55 -19.68
CA VAL A 68 6.33 1.62 -19.46
C VAL A 68 5.91 0.18 -19.69
N ILE A 69 6.83 -0.63 -20.16
CA ILE A 69 6.71 -2.08 -20.18
C ILE A 69 7.61 -2.70 -19.10
N THR A 70 7.29 -3.90 -18.65
CA THR A 70 8.08 -4.71 -17.72
C THR A 70 8.61 -5.94 -18.45
N PRO A 71 9.72 -5.82 -19.21
CA PRO A 71 10.17 -6.88 -20.11
C PRO A 71 10.49 -8.19 -19.41
N HIS A 72 10.99 -8.12 -18.19
CA HIS A 72 11.47 -9.29 -17.45
C HIS A 72 10.36 -10.20 -16.92
N ALA A 73 9.12 -9.66 -16.74
CA ALA A 73 8.05 -10.40 -16.12
C ALA A 73 6.63 -9.92 -16.48
N THR A 74 5.66 -10.83 -16.32
CA THR A 74 4.26 -10.50 -16.00
C THR A 74 4.03 -10.60 -14.49
N PHE A 75 2.85 -10.20 -14.02
CA PHE A 75 2.55 -10.17 -12.59
C PHE A 75 1.20 -10.83 -12.32
N ARG A 76 1.18 -11.86 -11.46
CA ARG A 76 -0.01 -12.70 -11.19
C ARG A 76 -1.23 -11.91 -10.77
N ASN A 77 -1.04 -10.85 -10.01
CA ASN A 77 -2.13 -10.01 -9.46
C ASN A 77 -2.24 -8.65 -10.17
N GLY A 78 -1.68 -8.50 -11.38
CA GLY A 78 -1.68 -7.23 -12.10
C GLY A 78 -0.90 -6.11 -11.40
N ARG A 79 -0.02 -6.43 -10.43
CA ARG A 79 0.78 -5.48 -9.69
C ARG A 79 2.26 -5.69 -9.94
N ARG A 80 2.98 -4.59 -10.16
CA ARG A 80 4.42 -4.59 -10.37
C ARG A 80 5.17 -4.78 -9.05
N LEU A 81 5.22 -6.04 -8.58
CA LEU A 81 5.93 -6.46 -7.38
C LEU A 81 6.77 -7.69 -7.71
N ASN A 82 8.00 -7.75 -7.25
CA ASN A 82 8.88 -8.89 -7.49
C ASN A 82 8.31 -10.21 -6.98
N ALA A 83 7.56 -10.19 -5.89
CA ALA A 83 6.89 -11.37 -5.33
C ALA A 83 5.80 -11.96 -6.25
N ASP A 84 5.15 -11.12 -7.06
CA ASP A 84 4.10 -11.52 -8.01
C ASP A 84 4.65 -11.77 -9.42
N ALA A 85 5.94 -11.53 -9.64
CA ALA A 85 6.56 -11.59 -10.94
C ALA A 85 6.61 -13.04 -11.46
N VAL A 86 6.14 -13.21 -12.69
CA VAL A 86 6.30 -14.44 -13.46
C VAL A 86 7.28 -14.12 -14.60
N PRO A 87 8.48 -14.70 -14.58
CA PRO A 87 9.51 -14.39 -15.59
C PRO A 87 8.98 -14.59 -17.03
N SER A 88 9.28 -13.63 -17.89
CA SER A 88 8.87 -13.65 -19.31
C SER A 88 9.79 -14.47 -20.20
N GLY A 89 11.02 -14.72 -19.74
CA GLY A 89 12.11 -15.22 -20.56
C GLY A 89 12.84 -14.12 -21.34
N LEU A 90 12.47 -12.85 -21.15
CA LEU A 90 13.14 -11.69 -21.72
C LEU A 90 14.04 -10.99 -20.70
N SER A 91 15.13 -10.40 -21.20
CA SER A 91 15.95 -9.44 -20.48
C SER A 91 16.05 -8.14 -21.25
N MET A 92 16.35 -7.04 -20.58
CA MET A 92 16.69 -5.77 -21.24
C MET A 92 18.10 -5.37 -20.89
N TYR A 93 18.82 -4.81 -21.86
CA TYR A 93 20.17 -4.30 -21.73
C TYR A 93 20.23 -2.84 -22.14
N ASP A 94 20.87 -2.01 -21.34
CA ASP A 94 21.06 -0.58 -21.60
C ASP A 94 22.50 -0.31 -21.99
N VAL A 95 22.70 0.38 -23.12
CA VAL A 95 23.98 0.97 -23.50
C VAL A 95 23.81 2.48 -23.35
N ASP A 96 24.34 3.03 -22.28
CA ASP A 96 24.16 4.43 -21.88
C ASP A 96 25.32 5.31 -22.36
N HIS A 97 25.10 6.63 -22.37
CA HIS A 97 26.09 7.65 -22.71
C HIS A 97 26.66 7.55 -24.12
N ILE A 98 25.81 7.21 -25.08
CA ILE A 98 26.20 7.11 -26.49
C ILE A 98 25.79 8.40 -27.22
N PRO A 99 26.73 9.12 -27.86
CA PRO A 99 26.41 10.35 -28.62
C PRO A 99 25.50 10.09 -29.81
N ASP A 100 25.67 8.95 -30.49
CA ASP A 100 24.88 8.50 -31.66
C ASP A 100 24.41 7.05 -31.45
N PRO A 101 23.27 6.83 -30.81
CA PRO A 101 22.73 5.48 -30.58
C PRO A 101 22.39 4.72 -31.87
N ARG A 102 21.97 5.43 -32.93
CA ARG A 102 21.67 4.82 -34.24
C ARG A 102 22.92 4.31 -34.92
N GLY A 103 23.96 5.14 -35.00
CA GLY A 103 25.26 4.72 -35.56
C GLY A 103 25.90 3.60 -34.73
N TYR A 104 25.75 3.61 -33.41
CA TYR A 104 26.21 2.51 -32.56
C TYR A 104 25.49 1.19 -32.89
N TYR A 105 24.16 1.24 -33.04
CA TYR A 105 23.35 0.08 -33.41
C TYR A 105 23.77 -0.45 -34.80
N ASP A 106 23.90 0.44 -35.77
CA ASP A 106 24.25 0.07 -37.15
C ASP A 106 25.64 -0.60 -37.23
N LYS A 107 26.58 -0.16 -36.39
CA LYS A 107 27.95 -0.67 -36.38
C LYS A 107 28.13 -1.98 -35.62
N ASN A 108 27.44 -2.13 -34.46
CA ASN A 108 27.75 -3.19 -33.50
C ASN A 108 26.67 -4.28 -33.40
N ILE A 109 25.42 -4.01 -33.88
CA ILE A 109 24.28 -4.88 -33.64
C ILE A 109 23.58 -5.28 -34.93
N ARG A 110 23.41 -4.37 -35.89
CA ARG A 110 22.70 -4.64 -37.13
C ARG A 110 23.24 -5.88 -37.84
N GLY A 111 22.35 -6.83 -38.16
CA GLY A 111 22.69 -8.12 -38.76
C GLY A 111 23.05 -9.22 -37.74
N ARG A 112 23.19 -8.89 -36.45
CA ARG A 112 23.44 -9.84 -35.38
C ARG A 112 22.25 -10.03 -34.44
N GLU A 113 21.10 -9.45 -34.74
CA GLU A 113 19.92 -9.45 -33.87
C GLU A 113 19.46 -10.87 -33.55
N ALA A 114 19.48 -11.76 -34.55
CA ALA A 114 19.09 -13.17 -34.36
C ALA A 114 20.10 -13.93 -33.47
N GLU A 115 21.41 -13.70 -33.71
CA GLU A 115 22.53 -14.27 -32.90
C GLU A 115 22.43 -13.83 -31.43
N LEU A 116 22.20 -12.54 -31.21
CA LEU A 116 22.10 -11.94 -29.87
C LEU A 116 20.72 -12.15 -29.23
N GLY A 117 19.78 -12.79 -29.93
CA GLY A 117 18.43 -13.02 -29.43
C GLY A 117 17.59 -11.76 -29.25
N ILE A 118 17.97 -10.64 -29.89
CA ILE A 118 17.29 -9.35 -29.76
C ILE A 118 15.92 -9.42 -30.42
N VAL A 119 14.89 -8.95 -29.73
CA VAL A 119 13.51 -8.89 -30.21
C VAL A 119 12.98 -7.45 -30.32
N LEU A 120 13.63 -6.51 -29.61
CA LEU A 120 13.36 -5.07 -29.75
C LEU A 120 14.65 -4.30 -29.48
N ALA A 121 14.97 -3.34 -30.34
CA ALA A 121 16.02 -2.35 -30.10
C ALA A 121 15.47 -0.95 -30.37
N HIS A 122 15.68 -0.04 -29.42
CA HIS A 122 15.22 1.33 -29.57
C HIS A 122 16.13 2.34 -28.87
N ILE A 123 16.15 3.56 -29.40
CA ILE A 123 16.80 4.71 -28.77
C ILE A 123 16.04 5.05 -27.47
N THR A 124 16.74 5.39 -26.39
CA THR A 124 16.11 5.81 -25.13
C THR A 124 15.44 7.18 -25.26
N PRO A 125 14.46 7.52 -24.41
CA PRO A 125 13.77 8.83 -24.49
C PRO A 125 14.72 10.04 -24.38
N SER A 126 15.89 9.89 -23.76
CA SER A 126 16.91 10.94 -23.67
C SER A 126 17.77 11.12 -24.92
N THR A 127 17.61 10.27 -25.94
CA THR A 127 18.44 10.21 -27.15
C THR A 127 19.95 9.98 -26.91
N GLU A 128 20.33 9.54 -25.70
CA GLU A 128 21.71 9.35 -25.26
C GLU A 128 22.04 7.89 -24.91
N GLY A 129 21.18 6.98 -25.27
CA GLY A 129 21.35 5.55 -25.03
C GLY A 129 20.54 4.69 -25.96
N LEU A 130 20.89 3.42 -25.96
CA LEU A 130 20.23 2.37 -26.72
C LEU A 130 19.71 1.31 -25.74
N ARG A 131 18.47 0.88 -25.91
CA ARG A 131 17.88 -0.20 -25.13
C ARG A 131 17.59 -1.40 -25.99
N LEU A 132 18.06 -2.56 -25.56
CA LEU A 132 17.88 -3.84 -26.22
C LEU A 132 17.02 -4.75 -25.35
N LEU A 133 15.93 -5.29 -25.91
CA LEU A 133 15.21 -6.41 -25.32
C LEU A 133 15.60 -7.68 -26.05
N PHE A 134 16.00 -8.71 -25.31
CA PHE A 134 16.48 -9.95 -25.88
C PHE A 134 15.98 -11.17 -25.12
N VAL A 135 15.92 -12.30 -25.80
CA VAL A 135 15.56 -13.58 -25.18
C VAL A 135 16.73 -14.07 -24.35
N ILE A 136 16.49 -14.41 -23.11
CA ILE A 136 17.51 -14.95 -22.20
C ILE A 136 18.02 -16.28 -22.78
N PRO A 137 19.32 -16.44 -23.02
CA PRO A 137 19.88 -17.70 -23.53
C PRO A 137 19.56 -18.88 -22.58
N ALA A 138 19.37 -20.07 -23.17
CA ALA A 138 19.01 -21.27 -22.41
C ALA A 138 20.03 -21.54 -21.27
N GLY A 139 19.52 -21.86 -20.08
CA GLY A 139 20.36 -22.14 -18.90
C GLY A 139 20.89 -20.91 -18.18
N MET A 140 20.59 -19.68 -18.63
CA MET A 140 21.00 -18.46 -17.96
C MET A 140 19.87 -17.86 -17.10
N ASN A 141 20.23 -17.33 -15.96
CA ASN A 141 19.36 -16.42 -15.20
C ASN A 141 19.55 -14.98 -15.67
N LEU A 142 18.70 -14.07 -15.17
CA LEU A 142 18.72 -12.65 -15.57
C LEU A 142 20.11 -12.00 -15.41
N ALA A 143 20.82 -12.25 -14.31
CA ALA A 143 22.13 -11.68 -14.06
C ALA A 143 23.23 -12.27 -14.98
N ALA A 144 23.14 -13.56 -15.30
CA ALA A 144 24.05 -14.21 -16.24
C ALA A 144 23.82 -13.71 -17.67
N ALA A 145 22.56 -13.51 -18.07
CA ALA A 145 22.19 -12.97 -19.39
C ALA A 145 22.69 -11.52 -19.58
N GLN A 146 22.67 -10.69 -18.52
CA GLN A 146 23.24 -9.34 -18.54
C GLN A 146 24.75 -9.36 -18.80
N ARG A 147 25.50 -10.19 -18.06
CA ARG A 147 26.94 -10.34 -18.27
C ARG A 147 27.27 -10.89 -19.65
N TRP A 148 26.50 -11.85 -20.12
CA TRP A 148 26.65 -12.41 -21.46
C TRP A 148 26.47 -11.33 -22.54
N MET A 149 25.41 -10.51 -22.48
CA MET A 149 25.18 -9.45 -23.44
C MET A 149 26.29 -8.39 -23.39
N SER A 150 26.75 -8.01 -22.19
CA SER A 150 27.91 -7.11 -22.01
C SER A 150 29.15 -7.64 -22.70
N GLN A 151 29.46 -8.93 -22.57
CA GLN A 151 30.59 -9.58 -23.26
C GLN A 151 30.42 -9.60 -24.78
N GLN A 152 29.21 -9.88 -25.27
CA GLN A 152 28.92 -9.90 -26.72
C GLN A 152 29.10 -8.54 -27.39
N LEU A 153 28.78 -7.46 -26.64
CA LEU A 153 28.89 -6.07 -27.11
C LEU A 153 30.28 -5.43 -26.81
N GLY A 154 31.13 -6.11 -26.03
CA GLY A 154 32.36 -5.53 -25.55
C GLY A 154 32.19 -4.32 -24.62
N ASP A 155 31.02 -4.23 -23.95
CA ASP A 155 30.70 -3.13 -23.05
C ASP A 155 31.09 -3.49 -21.62
N GLY A 156 32.14 -2.80 -21.11
CA GLY A 156 32.66 -3.00 -19.75
C GLY A 156 31.83 -2.33 -18.65
N ASN A 157 30.83 -1.50 -19.00
CA ASN A 157 30.08 -0.64 -18.07
C ASN A 157 28.64 -1.10 -17.86
N TYR A 158 28.34 -2.40 -17.90
CA TYR A 158 26.98 -2.86 -17.71
C TYR A 158 26.47 -2.61 -16.28
N ASP A 159 25.19 -2.20 -16.17
CA ASP A 159 24.52 -2.00 -14.89
C ASP A 159 24.26 -3.34 -14.17
N GLY A 160 25.15 -3.71 -13.24
CA GLY A 160 25.03 -4.92 -12.42
C GLY A 160 23.81 -4.93 -11.48
N ALA A 161 23.05 -3.83 -11.39
CA ALA A 161 21.83 -3.72 -10.58
C ALA A 161 20.59 -4.31 -11.28
N VAL A 162 20.68 -4.71 -12.56
CA VAL A 162 19.57 -5.30 -13.33
C VAL A 162 19.28 -6.73 -12.87
N LYS A 163 18.82 -6.88 -11.63
CA LYS A 163 18.37 -8.15 -11.03
C LYS A 163 16.87 -8.15 -10.72
N ASP A 164 16.24 -7.01 -10.95
CA ASP A 164 14.84 -6.76 -10.58
C ASP A 164 13.90 -7.19 -11.71
N LEU A 165 13.00 -8.14 -11.41
CA LEU A 165 11.97 -8.59 -12.33
C LEU A 165 10.89 -7.53 -12.59
N ALA A 166 10.70 -6.58 -11.67
CA ALA A 166 9.76 -5.47 -11.79
C ALA A 166 10.34 -4.25 -12.52
N ARG A 167 11.58 -4.32 -13.05
CA ARG A 167 12.22 -3.22 -13.76
C ARG A 167 11.45 -2.83 -15.02
N CYS A 168 11.33 -1.51 -15.24
CA CYS A 168 10.58 -0.92 -16.34
C CYS A 168 11.48 -0.46 -17.49
N SER A 169 10.93 -0.57 -18.71
CA SER A 169 11.43 0.09 -19.90
C SER A 169 10.41 1.12 -20.38
N PHE A 170 10.83 2.37 -20.58
CA PHE A 170 9.96 3.39 -21.16
C PHE A 170 9.63 3.05 -22.60
N LEU A 171 8.38 3.23 -23.00
CA LEU A 171 7.98 3.19 -24.39
C LEU A 171 8.39 4.50 -25.07
N VAL A 172 8.75 4.36 -26.34
CA VAL A 172 9.23 5.43 -27.20
C VAL A 172 8.40 5.50 -28.50
N PRO A 173 8.38 6.62 -29.21
CA PRO A 173 7.68 6.71 -30.47
C PRO A 173 8.33 5.81 -31.52
N ARG A 174 7.56 5.47 -32.57
CA ARG A 174 7.98 4.46 -33.57
C ARG A 174 9.30 4.82 -34.28
N GLU A 175 9.58 6.08 -34.49
CA GLU A 175 10.82 6.57 -35.14
C GLU A 175 12.08 6.30 -34.32
N TYR A 176 11.95 6.04 -32.99
CA TYR A 176 13.07 5.67 -32.12
C TYR A 176 13.34 4.15 -32.17
N VAL A 177 12.44 3.36 -32.75
CA VAL A 177 12.61 1.90 -32.83
C VAL A 177 13.53 1.58 -34.01
N LEU A 178 14.60 0.87 -33.73
CA LEU A 178 15.62 0.46 -34.71
C LEU A 178 15.39 -0.97 -35.24
N TYR A 179 14.86 -1.84 -34.37
CA TYR A 179 14.53 -3.22 -34.69
C TYR A 179 13.31 -3.68 -33.88
N LEU A 180 12.45 -4.48 -34.46
CA LEU A 180 11.31 -5.11 -33.79
C LEU A 180 10.93 -6.42 -34.48
N ASP A 181 11.16 -7.54 -33.79
CA ASP A 181 10.67 -8.86 -34.13
C ASP A 181 9.37 -9.14 -33.36
N LYS A 182 8.23 -8.83 -33.97
CA LYS A 182 6.91 -8.95 -33.32
C LYS A 182 6.55 -10.40 -33.02
N GLU A 183 6.91 -11.32 -33.93
CA GLU A 183 6.54 -12.72 -33.81
C GLU A 183 7.23 -13.33 -32.60
N ARG A 184 8.51 -13.06 -32.39
CA ARG A 184 9.26 -13.56 -31.24
C ARG A 184 8.95 -12.80 -29.95
N LEU A 185 8.73 -11.48 -30.02
CA LEU A 185 8.41 -10.65 -28.84
C LEU A 185 7.09 -11.10 -28.18
N PHE A 186 6.08 -11.47 -28.98
CA PHE A 186 4.76 -11.88 -28.50
C PHE A 186 4.50 -13.39 -28.67
N ALA A 187 5.52 -14.20 -29.00
CA ALA A 187 5.37 -15.64 -29.10
C ALA A 187 4.89 -16.26 -27.77
N PRO A 188 4.05 -17.32 -27.80
CA PRO A 188 3.76 -18.10 -26.62
C PRO A 188 5.07 -18.58 -25.96
N ALA A 189 5.14 -18.58 -24.64
CA ALA A 189 6.30 -19.09 -23.92
C ALA A 189 6.47 -20.57 -24.26
N VAL A 190 7.54 -20.91 -24.97
CA VAL A 190 7.96 -22.31 -25.14
C VAL A 190 8.77 -22.65 -23.89
N PRO A 191 8.44 -23.72 -23.14
CA PRO A 191 9.28 -24.17 -22.03
C PRO A 191 10.68 -24.48 -22.56
N PRO A 192 11.76 -24.18 -21.82
CA PRO A 192 13.12 -24.38 -22.30
C PRO A 192 13.38 -25.88 -22.55
N VAL A 193 13.56 -26.21 -23.81
CA VAL A 193 14.09 -27.51 -24.22
C VAL A 193 15.58 -27.47 -23.92
N GLY A 194 16.05 -28.35 -23.04
CA GLY A 194 17.47 -28.51 -22.75
C GLY A 194 18.24 -28.93 -24.01
N THR A 195 19.13 -28.07 -24.47
CA THR A 195 20.07 -28.41 -25.53
C THR A 195 21.44 -28.63 -24.93
N HIS A 196 21.89 -29.85 -25.05
CA HIS A 196 23.31 -30.20 -24.89
C HIS A 196 24.12 -29.54 -26.00
N HIS A 197 25.15 -28.79 -25.65
CA HIS A 197 26.24 -28.48 -26.56
C HIS A 197 27.35 -29.51 -26.38
N GLY A 198 27.52 -30.35 -27.39
CA GLY A 198 28.72 -31.12 -27.62
C GLY A 198 29.21 -30.87 -29.02
N ALA A 199 30.48 -30.55 -29.15
CA ALA A 199 31.14 -30.20 -30.40
C ALA A 199 31.35 -31.42 -31.32
N SER A 200 31.28 -31.09 -32.62
CA SER A 200 32.03 -31.60 -33.79
C SER A 200 32.26 -33.06 -34.04
N ASP A 201 31.83 -33.39 -35.25
CA ASP A 201 32.44 -34.21 -36.33
C ASP A 201 32.54 -35.74 -36.24
N ALA A 202 31.99 -36.23 -37.30
CA ALA A 202 32.44 -37.31 -38.19
C ALA A 202 31.63 -38.63 -38.17
N ALA A 203 30.99 -38.79 -39.32
CA ALA A 203 30.87 -39.98 -40.15
C ALA A 203 30.01 -41.17 -39.72
N ALA A 204 28.92 -41.28 -40.44
CA ALA A 204 28.47 -42.41 -41.28
C ALA A 204 28.42 -43.84 -40.69
N ASN A 205 27.21 -44.38 -40.93
CA ASN A 205 26.90 -45.79 -41.24
C ASN A 205 26.82 -46.83 -40.10
N ALA A 206 25.67 -47.36 -39.90
CA ALA A 206 25.13 -48.64 -40.32
C ALA A 206 24.00 -49.12 -39.41
N ALA A 207 22.89 -49.29 -40.03
CA ALA A 207 21.85 -50.31 -40.00
C ALA A 207 21.72 -51.32 -38.83
N ALA A 208 20.47 -51.41 -38.42
CA ALA A 208 19.65 -52.60 -38.24
C ALA A 208 19.64 -53.34 -36.90
N ASP A 209 18.40 -53.50 -36.45
CA ASP A 209 17.79 -54.56 -35.66
C ASP A 209 18.15 -54.69 -34.15
N ASP A 210 17.24 -54.40 -33.29
CA ASP A 210 16.24 -55.38 -32.83
C ASP A 210 15.20 -54.74 -31.89
N ALA A 211 13.99 -55.19 -32.06
CA ALA A 211 12.82 -54.83 -31.30
C ALA A 211 12.80 -55.44 -29.91
N ALA A 212 12.10 -54.74 -29.02
CA ALA A 212 11.51 -55.20 -27.77
C ALA A 212 12.16 -54.70 -26.47
N ASN A 213 11.72 -53.53 -26.05
CA ASN A 213 11.09 -53.29 -24.76
C ASN A 213 10.80 -51.80 -24.52
N THR A 214 9.59 -51.41 -24.83
CA THR A 214 9.03 -50.12 -24.42
C THR A 214 8.53 -50.21 -23.00
N PRO A 215 9.03 -49.42 -22.06
CA PRO A 215 8.24 -49.01 -20.91
C PRO A 215 7.55 -47.70 -21.21
N LYS A 216 6.27 -47.70 -20.97
CA LYS A 216 5.31 -46.62 -21.13
C LYS A 216 5.82 -45.31 -20.61
N ALA A 217 5.73 -44.27 -21.45
CA ALA A 217 5.66 -42.89 -21.03
C ALA A 217 4.37 -42.72 -20.21
N ASP A 218 4.55 -42.25 -18.96
CA ASP A 218 3.62 -41.40 -18.21
C ASP A 218 3.97 -41.48 -16.72
N ALA A 219 4.92 -40.64 -16.30
CA ALA A 219 4.99 -40.19 -14.91
C ALA A 219 5.55 -38.76 -14.88
N PRO A 220 4.88 -37.81 -14.19
CA PRO A 220 5.40 -36.45 -14.02
C PRO A 220 6.70 -36.51 -13.22
N TRP A 221 7.65 -35.66 -13.59
CA TRP A 221 8.93 -35.51 -12.92
C TRP A 221 8.75 -35.26 -11.42
N CYS A 222 9.02 -36.27 -10.60
CA CYS A 222 9.01 -36.17 -9.15
C CYS A 222 10.19 -35.31 -8.70
N VAL A 223 9.91 -34.09 -8.21
CA VAL A 223 10.85 -33.33 -7.39
C VAL A 223 11.16 -34.18 -6.15
N PRO A 224 12.44 -34.43 -5.80
CA PRO A 224 12.77 -35.19 -4.58
C PRO A 224 12.17 -34.51 -3.35
N THR A 225 11.43 -35.27 -2.54
CA THR A 225 10.75 -34.79 -1.34
C THR A 225 11.09 -35.66 -0.12
N PHE A 226 11.13 -35.02 1.06
CA PHE A 226 11.18 -35.73 2.32
C PHE A 226 9.85 -35.54 3.06
N LYS A 227 9.10 -36.63 3.28
CA LYS A 227 7.74 -36.60 3.87
C LYS A 227 6.79 -35.59 3.16
N GLY A 228 6.90 -35.50 1.84
CA GLY A 228 6.06 -34.62 1.04
C GLY A 228 6.58 -33.17 0.93
N VAL A 229 7.63 -32.78 1.65
CA VAL A 229 8.28 -31.48 1.57
C VAL A 229 9.43 -31.54 0.55
N PRO A 230 9.48 -30.64 -0.47
CA PRO A 230 10.60 -30.57 -1.40
C PRO A 230 11.92 -30.28 -0.69
N TYR A 231 13.00 -30.98 -1.06
CA TYR A 231 14.33 -30.71 -0.49
C TYR A 231 14.78 -29.25 -0.67
N SER A 232 14.41 -28.60 -1.75
CA SER A 232 14.69 -27.19 -2.01
C SER A 232 14.15 -26.26 -0.91
N GLU A 233 12.95 -26.53 -0.40
CA GLU A 233 12.31 -25.73 0.67
C GLU A 233 12.98 -26.00 2.03
N ILE A 234 13.31 -27.27 2.33
CA ILE A 234 14.06 -27.63 3.52
C ILE A 234 15.44 -26.95 3.54
N ILE A 235 16.13 -26.93 2.40
CA ILE A 235 17.45 -26.27 2.25
C ILE A 235 17.35 -24.75 2.42
N GLN A 236 16.34 -24.12 1.85
CA GLN A 236 16.10 -22.67 2.04
C GLN A 236 15.86 -22.35 3.51
N GLN A 237 15.03 -23.13 4.19
CA GLN A 237 14.76 -22.93 5.61
C GLN A 237 16.01 -23.16 6.46
N TRP A 238 16.82 -24.17 6.11
CA TRP A 238 18.10 -24.41 6.78
C TRP A 238 19.04 -23.20 6.61
N PHE A 239 19.15 -22.61 5.41
CA PHE A 239 19.97 -21.41 5.19
C PHE A 239 19.46 -20.20 5.99
N ARG A 240 18.15 -20.02 6.13
CA ARG A 240 17.58 -18.96 7.00
C ARG A 240 18.05 -19.13 8.45
N LEU A 241 18.02 -20.36 8.96
CA LEU A 241 18.48 -20.65 10.33
C LEU A 241 20.02 -20.57 10.47
N ALA A 242 20.75 -20.80 9.38
CA ALA A 242 22.22 -20.76 9.34
C ALA A 242 22.80 -19.36 9.08
N GLY A 243 21.96 -18.29 9.10
CA GLY A 243 22.40 -16.91 8.88
C GLY A 243 22.56 -16.53 7.41
N GLY A 244 21.81 -17.17 6.50
CA GLY A 244 21.76 -16.83 5.08
C GLY A 244 22.55 -17.82 4.20
N GLU A 245 22.56 -17.59 2.89
CA GLU A 245 23.28 -18.37 1.89
C GLU A 245 24.80 -18.18 2.02
N PRO A 246 25.63 -19.14 1.52
CA PRO A 246 27.08 -19.04 1.64
C PRO A 246 27.66 -17.90 0.80
N VAL A 247 28.55 -17.10 1.38
CA VAL A 247 29.33 -16.07 0.71
C VAL A 247 30.69 -16.59 0.25
N GLN A 248 31.37 -15.85 -0.63
CA GLN A 248 32.68 -16.22 -1.14
C GLN A 248 33.69 -16.32 0.01
N GLY A 249 34.33 -17.49 0.19
CA GLY A 249 35.26 -17.80 1.31
C GLY A 249 34.68 -18.77 2.34
N GLU A 250 33.37 -18.84 2.52
CA GLU A 250 32.71 -19.72 3.49
C GLU A 250 31.93 -20.89 2.83
N ARG A 251 31.97 -20.97 1.49
CA ARG A 251 31.16 -21.89 0.71
C ARG A 251 31.35 -23.36 1.10
N ASN A 252 32.60 -23.80 1.17
CA ASN A 252 32.94 -25.20 1.44
C ASN A 252 32.47 -25.62 2.83
N ASP A 253 32.74 -24.81 3.85
CA ASP A 253 32.36 -25.11 5.22
C ASP A 253 30.84 -25.14 5.39
N LYS A 254 30.15 -24.16 4.80
CA LYS A 254 28.69 -24.02 4.92
C LYS A 254 27.96 -25.11 4.15
N LEU A 255 28.44 -25.48 2.95
CA LEU A 255 27.91 -26.60 2.17
C LEU A 255 28.24 -27.95 2.78
N HIS A 256 29.43 -28.15 3.35
CA HIS A 256 29.77 -29.35 4.09
C HIS A 256 28.88 -29.53 5.33
N ARG A 257 28.62 -28.42 6.05
CA ARG A 257 27.69 -28.42 7.18
C ARG A 257 26.24 -28.71 6.74
N LEU A 258 25.80 -28.17 5.61
CA LEU A 258 24.51 -28.49 5.02
C LEU A 258 24.41 -29.98 4.66
N ALA A 259 25.42 -30.54 3.97
CA ALA A 259 25.46 -31.96 3.65
C ALA A 259 25.43 -32.83 4.90
N SER A 260 26.21 -32.45 5.94
CA SER A 260 26.25 -33.16 7.22
C SER A 260 24.90 -33.16 7.97
N HIS A 261 24.05 -32.21 7.69
CA HIS A 261 22.70 -32.11 8.23
C HIS A 261 21.66 -32.82 7.36
N LEU A 262 21.73 -32.63 6.03
CA LEU A 262 20.80 -33.27 5.07
C LEU A 262 20.92 -34.77 5.02
N ARG A 263 22.09 -35.36 5.27
CA ARG A 263 22.30 -36.81 5.25
C ARG A 263 21.35 -37.58 6.16
N TYR A 264 20.83 -36.97 7.24
CA TYR A 264 19.87 -37.58 8.16
C TYR A 264 18.47 -37.77 7.58
N ILE A 265 18.13 -37.02 6.56
CA ILE A 265 16.84 -37.08 5.85
C ILE A 265 16.99 -37.65 4.45
N ALA A 266 18.21 -37.72 3.93
CA ALA A 266 18.55 -38.39 2.68
C ALA A 266 19.03 -39.82 2.88
N ASP A 267 18.94 -40.35 4.11
CA ASP A 267 19.39 -41.69 4.47
C ASP A 267 20.84 -41.98 4.04
N ASN A 268 21.72 -41.01 4.13
CA ASN A 268 23.11 -41.02 3.71
C ASN A 268 23.33 -41.33 2.21
N ASP A 269 22.32 -41.10 1.37
CA ASP A 269 22.39 -41.26 -0.08
C ASP A 269 23.14 -40.09 -0.72
N GLU A 270 24.41 -40.34 -1.10
CA GLU A 270 25.30 -39.36 -1.72
C GLU A 270 24.78 -38.91 -3.10
N ALA A 271 24.12 -39.80 -3.86
CA ALA A 271 23.56 -39.47 -5.17
C ALA A 271 22.38 -38.50 -5.05
N LEU A 272 21.49 -38.77 -4.10
CA LEU A 272 20.39 -37.87 -3.79
C LEU A 272 20.91 -36.50 -3.29
N LEU A 273 21.90 -36.48 -2.39
CA LEU A 273 22.50 -35.22 -1.91
C LEU A 273 23.13 -34.42 -3.04
N LEU A 274 23.83 -35.09 -3.97
CA LEU A 274 24.42 -34.41 -5.14
C LEU A 274 23.36 -33.81 -6.07
N GLN A 275 22.18 -34.44 -6.14
CA GLN A 275 21.05 -33.96 -6.93
C GLN A 275 20.34 -32.77 -6.30
N VAL A 276 20.16 -32.75 -4.97
CA VAL A 276 19.30 -31.76 -4.28
C VAL A 276 20.08 -30.56 -3.74
N MET A 277 21.39 -30.70 -3.51
CA MET A 277 22.20 -29.61 -2.92
C MET A 277 22.59 -28.53 -3.95
N PRO A 278 22.47 -27.25 -3.61
CA PRO A 278 22.92 -26.15 -4.46
C PRO A 278 24.47 -26.08 -4.46
N ARG A 279 25.06 -25.80 -5.63
CA ARG A 279 26.53 -25.87 -5.82
C ARG A 279 27.27 -24.57 -5.49
N TYR A 280 26.64 -23.45 -5.57
CA TYR A 280 27.22 -22.09 -5.37
C TYR A 280 28.57 -21.89 -6.08
N GLY A 281 28.70 -22.47 -7.29
CA GLY A 281 29.90 -22.32 -8.11
C GLY A 281 31.02 -23.34 -7.81
N LEU A 282 30.77 -24.38 -6.98
CA LEU A 282 31.65 -25.52 -6.83
C LEU A 282 31.49 -26.48 -8.02
N SER A 283 32.58 -27.10 -8.46
CA SER A 283 32.57 -28.14 -9.45
C SER A 283 31.85 -29.40 -8.93
N GLU A 284 31.45 -30.28 -9.83
CA GLU A 284 30.80 -31.55 -9.43
C GLU A 284 31.71 -32.45 -8.62
N GLU A 285 33.02 -32.43 -8.94
CA GLU A 285 34.05 -33.22 -8.22
C GLU A 285 34.24 -32.69 -6.80
N GLU A 286 34.30 -31.37 -6.63
CA GLU A 286 34.35 -30.73 -5.30
C GLU A 286 33.11 -31.06 -4.47
N MET A 287 31.92 -30.98 -5.08
CA MET A 287 30.67 -31.34 -4.40
C MET A 287 30.63 -32.81 -4.01
N LYS A 288 31.07 -33.74 -4.87
CA LYS A 288 31.18 -35.16 -4.54
C LYS A 288 32.13 -35.40 -3.37
N GLY A 289 33.30 -34.77 -3.37
CA GLY A 289 34.29 -34.88 -2.27
C GLY A 289 33.71 -34.34 -0.94
N LEU A 290 33.02 -33.22 -0.99
CA LEU A 290 32.38 -32.57 0.16
C LEU A 290 31.25 -33.46 0.74
N ILE A 291 30.37 -34.00 -0.12
CA ILE A 291 29.26 -34.86 0.27
C ILE A 291 29.80 -36.18 0.84
N HIS A 292 30.78 -36.78 0.18
CA HIS A 292 31.42 -38.03 0.66
C HIS A 292 32.05 -37.84 2.05
N SER A 293 32.76 -36.71 2.27
CA SER A 293 33.31 -36.38 3.58
C SER A 293 32.22 -36.24 4.64
N ALA A 294 31.11 -35.56 4.33
CA ALA A 294 29.98 -35.40 5.24
C ALA A 294 29.29 -36.73 5.56
N CYS A 295 29.12 -37.63 4.56
CA CYS A 295 28.48 -38.93 4.70
C CYS A 295 29.35 -39.96 5.42
N SER A 296 30.66 -39.86 5.32
CA SER A 296 31.62 -40.77 5.98
C SER A 296 31.79 -40.49 7.49
N ALA A 297 31.31 -39.35 8.00
CA ALA A 297 31.42 -39.02 9.41
C ALA A 297 30.55 -39.94 10.28
N LYS A 298 30.93 -40.15 11.57
CA LYS A 298 30.17 -40.97 12.50
C LYS A 298 28.72 -40.52 12.61
N TRP A 299 27.80 -41.47 12.69
CA TRP A 299 26.39 -41.23 12.83
C TRP A 299 26.04 -40.85 14.28
N TYR A 300 25.39 -39.67 14.45
CA TYR A 300 24.89 -39.20 15.73
C TYR A 300 23.38 -38.91 15.63
N SER A 301 22.79 -38.25 16.63
CA SER A 301 21.41 -37.76 16.52
C SER A 301 21.32 -36.57 15.52
N MET A 302 20.16 -36.47 14.85
CA MET A 302 19.90 -35.36 13.91
C MET A 302 20.14 -34.01 14.58
N PRO A 303 20.93 -33.11 13.94
CA PRO A 303 21.23 -31.78 14.48
C PRO A 303 19.97 -30.97 14.75
N LYS A 304 20.00 -30.19 15.84
CA LYS A 304 18.88 -29.33 16.27
C LYS A 304 18.38 -28.42 15.15
N MET A 305 19.27 -27.78 14.43
CA MET A 305 18.95 -26.88 13.30
C MET A 305 18.21 -27.57 12.17
N MET A 306 18.51 -28.84 11.87
CA MET A 306 17.78 -29.61 10.85
C MET A 306 16.36 -29.97 11.33
N ARG A 307 16.20 -30.33 12.61
CA ARG A 307 14.88 -30.55 13.20
C ARG A 307 14.02 -29.29 13.16
N GLU A 308 14.58 -28.15 13.54
CA GLU A 308 13.89 -26.84 13.47
C GLU A 308 13.50 -26.49 12.03
N ALA A 309 14.36 -26.76 11.05
CA ALA A 309 14.04 -26.52 9.64
C ALA A 309 12.85 -27.36 9.18
N LEU A 310 12.82 -28.63 9.55
CA LEU A 310 11.72 -29.56 9.22
C LEU A 310 10.43 -29.18 9.94
N GLU A 311 10.47 -28.87 11.23
CA GLU A 311 9.30 -28.45 12.01
C GLU A 311 8.66 -27.18 11.48
N ASN A 312 9.48 -26.21 11.05
CA ASN A 312 8.99 -24.96 10.46
C ASN A 312 8.29 -25.22 9.12
N GLU A 313 8.83 -26.10 8.27
CA GLU A 313 8.20 -26.46 7.01
C GLU A 313 6.95 -27.32 7.19
N GLU A 314 6.94 -28.26 8.16
CA GLU A 314 5.73 -29.02 8.50
C GLU A 314 4.61 -28.13 9.03
N ARG A 315 4.92 -27.09 9.81
CA ARG A 315 3.94 -26.09 10.26
C ARG A 315 3.40 -25.26 9.10
N ARG A 316 4.26 -24.88 8.17
CA ARG A 316 3.86 -24.14 6.96
C ARG A 316 2.91 -24.97 6.10
N MET A 317 3.22 -26.24 5.85
CA MET A 317 2.37 -27.13 5.07
C MET A 317 1.02 -27.42 5.75
N LYS A 318 1.00 -27.60 7.07
CA LYS A 318 -0.26 -27.77 7.83
C LYS A 318 -1.16 -26.55 7.75
N ASN A 319 -0.58 -25.36 7.77
CA ASN A 319 -1.32 -24.12 7.58
C ASN A 319 -1.86 -23.99 6.15
N GLU A 320 -1.07 -24.37 5.13
CA GLU A 320 -1.52 -24.38 3.74
C GLU A 320 -2.59 -25.45 3.48
N GLU A 321 -2.50 -26.61 4.12
CA GLU A 321 -3.48 -27.68 4.01
C GLU A 321 -4.78 -27.36 4.76
N SER A 322 -4.69 -26.66 5.91
CA SER A 322 -5.83 -26.11 6.64
C SER A 322 -6.59 -25.08 5.80
N LEU A 323 -5.86 -24.19 5.12
CA LEU A 323 -6.43 -23.22 4.18
C LEU A 323 -7.10 -23.90 2.98
N LYS A 324 -6.45 -24.92 2.39
CA LYS A 324 -7.04 -25.70 1.29
C LYS A 324 -8.25 -26.54 1.72
N ASN A 325 -8.29 -27.01 2.96
CA ASN A 325 -9.43 -27.75 3.51
C ASN A 325 -10.59 -26.80 3.88
N GLU A 326 -10.32 -25.57 4.31
CA GLU A 326 -11.33 -24.51 4.43
C GLU A 326 -11.89 -24.12 3.05
N GLU A 327 -11.04 -23.99 2.04
CA GLU A 327 -11.49 -23.75 0.65
C GLU A 327 -12.33 -24.92 0.08
N ARG A 328 -11.99 -26.18 0.40
CA ARG A 328 -12.78 -27.35 0.00
C ARG A 328 -14.10 -27.46 0.76
N ARG A 329 -14.14 -27.04 2.02
CA ARG A 329 -15.38 -27.00 2.81
C ARG A 329 -16.35 -25.93 2.30
N MET A 330 -15.80 -24.78 1.82
CA MET A 330 -16.59 -23.72 1.17
C MET A 330 -17.13 -24.14 -0.22
N LYS A 331 -16.48 -25.11 -0.88
CA LYS A 331 -16.92 -25.61 -2.21
C LYS A 331 -18.01 -26.69 -2.17
N ASN A 332 -18.29 -27.29 -1.02
CA ASN A 332 -19.28 -28.37 -0.88
C ASN A 332 -20.61 -27.94 -0.27
N GLU A 333 -20.80 -26.67 0.08
CA GLU A 333 -22.11 -26.14 0.36
C GLU A 333 -22.64 -25.45 -0.92
N GLU A 334 -23.66 -26.06 -1.54
CA GLU A 334 -24.36 -25.50 -2.68
C GLU A 334 -24.87 -24.08 -2.33
N LEU A 335 -24.17 -23.07 -2.86
CA LEU A 335 -24.65 -21.68 -2.92
C LEU A 335 -24.74 -21.28 -4.38
N PRO A 336 -25.74 -20.46 -4.72
CA PRO A 336 -25.93 -19.99 -6.09
C PRO A 336 -24.72 -19.18 -6.55
N ALA A 337 -24.47 -19.28 -7.85
CA ALA A 337 -23.36 -18.71 -8.60
C ALA A 337 -22.80 -17.36 -8.13
N GLU A 338 -21.48 -17.34 -8.07
CA GLU A 338 -20.53 -16.30 -8.46
C GLU A 338 -20.51 -15.00 -7.67
N ASP A 339 -19.42 -14.83 -6.93
CA ASP A 339 -18.79 -13.52 -6.76
C ASP A 339 -17.26 -13.65 -6.81
N GLU A 340 -16.73 -13.53 -8.02
CA GLU A 340 -15.35 -13.09 -8.25
C GLU A 340 -15.19 -11.68 -7.67
N ASN A 341 -14.64 -11.53 -6.47
CA ASN A 341 -13.93 -10.32 -6.07
C ASN A 341 -13.26 -10.47 -4.70
N SER A 342 -12.17 -11.24 -4.66
CA SER A 342 -11.11 -11.04 -3.67
C SER A 342 -9.78 -10.87 -4.39
N SER A 343 -9.70 -9.93 -5.34
CA SER A 343 -8.45 -9.43 -5.87
C SER A 343 -8.06 -8.17 -5.10
N PHE A 344 -6.84 -8.14 -4.62
CA PHE A 344 -6.18 -6.94 -4.11
C PHE A 344 -6.09 -5.91 -5.25
N GLY A 345 -7.11 -5.06 -5.42
CA GLY A 345 -7.03 -3.88 -6.28
C GLY A 345 -5.89 -2.97 -5.80
N GLY A 346 -5.11 -2.39 -6.70
CA GLY A 346 -4.08 -1.42 -6.36
C GLY A 346 -4.64 -0.23 -5.58
N GLU A 347 -3.81 0.48 -4.80
CA GLU A 347 -4.26 1.64 -4.00
C GLU A 347 -5.02 2.68 -4.86
N ALA A 348 -4.66 2.86 -6.14
CA ALA A 348 -5.40 3.71 -7.07
C ALA A 348 -6.78 3.14 -7.45
N ASP A 349 -6.92 1.81 -7.55
CA ASP A 349 -8.21 1.17 -7.81
C ASP A 349 -9.12 1.19 -6.58
N ILE A 350 -8.57 1.23 -5.36
CA ILE A 350 -9.36 1.35 -4.12
C ILE A 350 -10.08 2.69 -4.05
N LEU A 351 -9.46 3.80 -4.49
CA LEU A 351 -10.09 5.13 -4.51
C LEU A 351 -11.23 5.24 -5.52
N HIS A 352 -11.22 4.39 -6.55
CA HIS A 352 -12.28 4.25 -7.54
C HIS A 352 -13.16 3.02 -7.29
N SER A 353 -12.83 2.18 -6.28
CA SER A 353 -13.60 0.98 -5.97
C SER A 353 -14.92 1.33 -5.29
N SER A 354 -15.97 0.63 -5.70
CA SER A 354 -17.24 0.65 -4.99
C SER A 354 -17.08 0.09 -3.56
N LEU A 355 -18.02 0.45 -2.69
CA LEU A 355 -18.16 -0.18 -1.38
C LEU A 355 -18.21 -1.71 -1.51
N PRO A 356 -17.83 -2.46 -0.47
CA PRO A 356 -18.01 -3.91 -0.44
C PRO A 356 -19.46 -4.29 -0.77
N LYS A 357 -19.65 -5.36 -1.53
CA LYS A 357 -21.00 -5.85 -1.92
C LYS A 357 -21.91 -6.11 -0.71
N ARG A 358 -21.31 -6.59 0.39
CA ARG A 358 -22.00 -6.82 1.66
C ARG A 358 -21.59 -5.75 2.66
N LEU A 359 -22.56 -4.94 3.07
CA LEU A 359 -22.34 -3.85 4.02
C LEU A 359 -22.98 -4.17 5.38
N PRO A 360 -22.39 -3.68 6.49
CA PRO A 360 -23.08 -3.60 7.77
C PRO A 360 -24.46 -2.94 7.61
N ALA A 361 -25.48 -3.47 8.27
CA ALA A 361 -26.84 -2.98 8.12
C ALA A 361 -26.97 -1.47 8.37
N LEU A 362 -26.31 -0.95 9.41
CA LEU A 362 -26.23 0.49 9.70
C LEU A 362 -25.61 1.27 8.54
N ILE A 363 -24.49 0.83 8.00
CA ILE A 363 -23.83 1.53 6.88
C ILE A 363 -24.70 1.47 5.63
N LYS A 364 -25.30 0.31 5.35
CA LYS A 364 -26.24 0.14 4.23
C LYS A 364 -27.41 1.14 4.35
N LEU A 365 -27.97 1.31 5.54
CA LEU A 365 -29.03 2.30 5.80
C LEU A 365 -28.51 3.72 5.56
N LEU A 366 -27.38 4.11 6.14
CA LEU A 366 -26.84 5.47 6.07
C LEU A 366 -26.48 5.90 4.64
N VAL A 367 -26.07 4.97 3.77
CA VAL A 367 -25.77 5.26 2.36
C VAL A 367 -26.94 4.99 1.41
N SER A 368 -28.09 4.51 1.91
CA SER A 368 -29.22 4.07 1.07
C SER A 368 -29.85 5.18 0.22
N ARG A 369 -29.78 6.42 0.69
CA ARG A 369 -30.33 7.61 0.02
C ARG A 369 -29.26 8.40 -0.73
N THR A 370 -28.03 7.89 -0.77
CA THR A 370 -26.86 8.57 -1.34
C THR A 370 -26.55 7.98 -2.72
N PRO A 371 -26.29 8.80 -3.76
CA PRO A 371 -25.81 8.35 -5.06
C PRO A 371 -24.49 7.55 -4.94
N ASP A 372 -24.29 6.56 -5.81
CA ASP A 372 -23.18 5.59 -5.70
C ASP A 372 -21.81 6.27 -5.63
N ILE A 373 -21.57 7.31 -6.39
CA ILE A 373 -20.32 8.07 -6.41
C ILE A 373 -19.96 8.69 -5.04
N TYR A 374 -20.94 8.93 -4.17
CA TYR A 374 -20.74 9.56 -2.86
C TYR A 374 -20.76 8.56 -1.69
N LYS A 375 -21.18 7.32 -1.93
CA LYS A 375 -21.36 6.32 -0.86
C LYS A 375 -20.09 6.06 -0.06
N ALA A 376 -18.92 6.01 -0.71
CA ALA A 376 -17.64 5.82 -0.03
C ALA A 376 -17.33 6.98 0.94
N ALA A 377 -17.53 8.22 0.51
CA ALA A 377 -17.31 9.40 1.34
C ALA A 377 -18.26 9.43 2.56
N VAL A 378 -19.55 9.14 2.34
CA VAL A 378 -20.55 9.06 3.42
C VAL A 378 -20.21 7.95 4.40
N ALA A 379 -19.87 6.75 3.92
CA ALA A 379 -19.53 5.59 4.75
C ALA A 379 -18.36 5.84 5.70
N HIS A 380 -17.42 6.74 5.33
CA HIS A 380 -16.35 7.19 6.20
C HIS A 380 -16.76 8.33 7.14
N ALA A 381 -17.49 9.30 6.64
CA ALA A 381 -17.83 10.53 7.35
C ALA A 381 -18.86 10.34 8.49
N VAL A 382 -19.64 9.27 8.49
CA VAL A 382 -20.66 9.03 9.54
C VAL A 382 -20.07 8.63 10.89
N PHE A 383 -18.86 8.09 10.94
CA PHE A 383 -18.28 7.56 12.18
C PHE A 383 -18.00 8.59 13.27
N PRO A 384 -17.46 9.80 13.00
CA PRO A 384 -17.29 10.81 14.05
C PRO A 384 -18.61 11.20 14.74
N SER A 385 -19.70 11.31 13.99
CA SER A 385 -21.03 11.62 14.53
C SER A 385 -21.65 10.44 15.29
N LEU A 386 -21.53 9.20 14.80
CA LEU A 386 -21.94 7.99 15.52
C LEU A 386 -21.22 7.87 16.86
N ALA A 387 -19.89 8.04 16.85
CA ALA A 387 -19.07 7.94 18.05
C ALA A 387 -19.33 9.05 19.07
N ALA A 388 -19.88 10.22 18.66
CA ALA A 388 -20.27 11.29 19.57
C ALA A 388 -21.39 10.91 20.55
N HIS A 389 -22.16 9.84 20.25
CA HIS A 389 -23.19 9.30 21.14
C HIS A 389 -22.62 8.45 22.29
N LEU A 390 -21.40 7.95 22.18
CA LEU A 390 -20.76 7.13 23.21
C LEU A 390 -20.32 7.99 24.39
N HIS A 391 -20.78 7.66 25.59
CA HIS A 391 -20.46 8.37 26.80
C HIS A 391 -19.73 7.47 27.80
N LYS A 392 -18.48 7.82 28.16
CA LYS A 392 -17.66 7.07 29.12
C LYS A 392 -17.45 5.60 28.71
N VAL A 393 -17.50 5.30 27.39
CA VAL A 393 -17.24 3.99 26.79
C VAL A 393 -15.79 3.86 26.38
N ARG A 394 -15.18 2.73 26.69
CA ARG A 394 -13.80 2.42 26.33
C ARG A 394 -13.68 1.04 25.70
N PHE A 395 -12.69 0.88 24.84
CA PHE A 395 -12.34 -0.35 24.14
C PHE A 395 -10.87 -0.67 24.32
N ARG A 396 -10.53 -1.94 24.60
CA ARG A 396 -9.14 -2.36 24.80
C ARG A 396 -8.53 -2.75 23.47
N TYR A 397 -7.54 -1.98 23.01
CA TYR A 397 -6.82 -2.25 21.78
C TYR A 397 -5.73 -3.33 21.98
N ILE A 398 -5.10 -3.78 20.87
CA ILE A 398 -4.11 -4.87 20.86
C ILE A 398 -2.82 -4.58 21.65
N ASP A 399 -2.51 -3.32 21.93
CA ASP A 399 -1.41 -2.86 22.77
C ASP A 399 -1.79 -2.74 24.27
N ASN A 400 -2.97 -3.23 24.64
CA ASN A 400 -3.54 -3.14 25.99
C ASN A 400 -4.00 -1.73 26.42
N VAL A 401 -3.87 -0.72 25.58
CA VAL A 401 -4.36 0.63 25.86
C VAL A 401 -5.89 0.67 25.70
N LYS A 402 -6.55 1.41 26.62
CA LYS A 402 -8.00 1.61 26.58
C LYS A 402 -8.31 2.90 25.82
N HIS A 403 -8.84 2.77 24.63
CA HIS A 403 -9.25 3.88 23.78
C HIS A 403 -10.71 4.25 23.98
N GLU A 404 -11.03 5.54 23.93
CA GLU A 404 -12.37 6.08 23.67
C GLU A 404 -12.54 6.24 22.17
N ALA A 405 -13.78 6.26 21.68
CA ALA A 405 -14.03 6.32 20.22
C ALA A 405 -13.82 7.73 19.66
N THR A 406 -12.62 8.24 19.76
CA THR A 406 -12.24 9.49 19.09
C THR A 406 -12.00 9.23 17.61
N LEU A 407 -12.84 9.79 16.78
CA LEU A 407 -12.79 9.65 15.33
C LEU A 407 -12.88 11.03 14.66
N MET A 408 -11.94 11.27 13.76
CA MET A 408 -11.79 12.50 13.00
C MET A 408 -11.76 12.17 11.53
N ASN A 409 -12.47 12.91 10.69
CA ASN A 409 -12.55 12.61 9.27
C ASN A 409 -12.39 13.86 8.41
N VAL A 410 -11.61 13.76 7.33
CA VAL A 410 -11.45 14.79 6.32
C VAL A 410 -11.83 14.26 4.95
N LEU A 411 -12.82 14.90 4.34
CA LEU A 411 -13.23 14.67 2.96
C LEU A 411 -12.46 15.63 2.05
N MET A 412 -11.51 15.11 1.29
CA MET A 412 -10.74 15.87 0.30
C MET A 412 -11.18 15.49 -1.11
N ALA A 413 -11.77 16.43 -1.86
CA ALA A 413 -12.24 16.15 -3.21
C ALA A 413 -12.09 17.36 -4.12
N GLY A 414 -12.31 17.20 -5.42
CA GLY A 414 -12.24 18.29 -6.40
C GLY A 414 -13.19 19.46 -6.10
N THR A 415 -12.99 20.58 -6.76
CA THR A 415 -13.94 21.72 -6.72
C THR A 415 -15.24 21.30 -7.40
N GLY A 416 -16.39 21.56 -6.74
CA GLY A 416 -17.69 21.18 -7.29
C GLY A 416 -18.00 19.66 -7.21
N ALA A 417 -17.18 18.87 -6.52
CA ALA A 417 -17.36 17.42 -6.41
C ALA A 417 -18.58 16.98 -5.56
N GLY A 418 -19.34 17.89 -4.95
CA GLY A 418 -20.50 17.53 -4.13
C GLY A 418 -20.16 17.10 -2.70
N LYS A 419 -19.18 17.76 -2.07
CA LYS A 419 -18.72 17.45 -0.70
C LYS A 419 -19.82 17.54 0.38
N ASP A 420 -20.94 18.20 0.09
CA ASP A 420 -22.10 18.28 0.99
C ASP A 420 -22.89 16.97 1.10
N CYS A 421 -22.53 15.95 0.33
CA CYS A 421 -23.15 14.62 0.37
C CYS A 421 -23.15 13.99 1.77
N ILE A 422 -22.20 14.36 2.64
CA ILE A 422 -22.08 13.86 4.01
C ILE A 422 -23.05 14.56 4.98
N SER A 423 -23.66 15.71 4.58
CA SER A 423 -24.37 16.58 5.51
C SER A 423 -25.65 15.95 6.05
N GLU A 424 -26.51 15.43 5.16
CA GLU A 424 -27.79 14.91 5.59
C GLU A 424 -27.69 13.63 6.45
N PRO A 425 -26.89 12.61 6.11
CA PRO A 425 -26.68 11.47 7.00
C PRO A 425 -26.17 11.88 8.40
N ILE A 426 -25.21 12.82 8.45
CA ILE A 426 -24.70 13.34 9.73
C ILE A 426 -25.80 14.09 10.49
N ASN A 427 -26.62 14.90 9.83
CA ASN A 427 -27.72 15.62 10.44
C ASN A 427 -28.71 14.66 11.12
N ARG A 428 -29.03 13.53 10.47
CA ARG A 428 -29.94 12.52 11.05
C ARG A 428 -29.33 11.84 12.26
N ILE A 429 -28.04 11.49 12.19
CA ILE A 429 -27.32 10.91 13.33
C ILE A 429 -27.30 11.88 14.52
N MET A 430 -27.03 13.16 14.28
CA MET A 430 -26.87 14.18 15.33
C MET A 430 -28.19 14.74 15.88
N ALA A 431 -29.35 14.35 15.33
CA ALA A 431 -30.65 14.95 15.66
C ALA A 431 -30.97 14.94 17.17
N ASP A 432 -30.69 13.84 17.87
CA ASP A 432 -30.98 13.74 19.31
C ASP A 432 -30.01 14.58 20.16
N ILE A 433 -28.74 14.67 19.76
CA ILE A 433 -27.77 15.55 20.43
C ILE A 433 -28.18 16.99 20.25
N ARG A 434 -28.56 17.43 19.04
CA ARG A 434 -29.01 18.81 18.78
C ARG A 434 -30.23 19.17 19.60
N ARG A 435 -31.22 18.28 19.68
CA ARG A 435 -32.44 18.52 20.49
C ARG A 435 -32.10 18.76 21.95
N ARG A 436 -31.19 18.01 22.52
CA ARG A 436 -30.70 18.18 23.88
C ARG A 436 -29.89 19.48 24.02
N ASP A 437 -29.04 19.80 23.07
CA ASP A 437 -28.23 21.00 23.07
C ASP A 437 -29.06 22.27 22.92
N GLU A 438 -30.19 22.25 22.20
CA GLU A 438 -31.11 23.39 22.07
C GLU A 438 -31.64 23.89 23.40
N ASP A 439 -32.00 23.00 24.32
CA ASP A 439 -32.46 23.38 25.65
C ASP A 439 -31.36 24.04 26.47
N ASN A 440 -30.14 23.52 26.41
CA ASN A 440 -29.00 24.08 27.10
C ASN A 440 -28.53 25.40 26.46
N LEU A 441 -28.56 25.52 25.15
CA LEU A 441 -28.30 26.78 24.43
C LEU A 441 -29.34 27.86 24.75
N ARG A 442 -30.62 27.48 24.92
CA ARG A 442 -31.65 28.40 25.35
C ARG A 442 -31.37 28.93 26.76
N ARG A 443 -31.07 28.06 27.73
CA ARG A 443 -30.70 28.43 29.11
C ARG A 443 -29.48 29.36 29.16
N GLU A 444 -28.48 29.09 28.33
CA GLU A 444 -27.29 29.94 28.22
C GLU A 444 -27.62 31.34 27.63
N ARG A 445 -28.47 31.39 26.58
CA ARG A 445 -28.90 32.66 25.96
C ARG A 445 -29.73 33.49 26.94
N GLU A 446 -30.66 32.88 27.66
CA GLU A 446 -31.48 33.56 28.70
C GLU A 446 -30.57 34.17 29.77
N TRP A 447 -29.62 33.38 30.31
CA TRP A 447 -28.63 33.90 31.24
C TRP A 447 -27.81 35.08 30.68
N LYS A 448 -27.29 34.96 29.46
CA LYS A 448 -26.54 36.04 28.81
C LYS A 448 -27.37 37.31 28.65
N ASN A 449 -28.60 37.17 28.22
CA ASN A 449 -29.52 38.31 28.04
C ASN A 449 -29.81 38.99 29.40
N GLU A 450 -30.04 38.25 30.45
CA GLU A 450 -30.31 38.80 31.77
C GLU A 450 -29.09 39.51 32.38
N VAL A 451 -27.88 38.95 32.20
CA VAL A 451 -26.64 39.60 32.68
C VAL A 451 -26.34 40.85 31.87
N THR A 452 -26.57 40.86 30.55
CA THR A 452 -26.30 42.02 29.70
C THR A 452 -27.30 43.13 29.90
N SER A 453 -28.58 42.85 30.15
CA SER A 453 -29.64 43.83 30.34
C SER A 453 -29.45 44.70 31.60
N LYS A 454 -28.73 44.20 32.60
CA LYS A 454 -28.50 44.91 33.88
C LYS A 454 -27.13 45.59 33.97
N GLY A 455 -26.38 45.65 32.89
CA GLY A 455 -25.03 46.19 32.84
C GLY A 455 -23.98 45.23 33.38
N ALA A 456 -23.04 44.84 32.53
CA ALA A 456 -22.09 43.73 32.67
C ALA A 456 -21.23 43.77 33.98
N ASN A 457 -21.14 44.91 34.69
CA ASN A 457 -20.31 45.04 35.89
C ASN A 457 -21.09 44.96 37.22
N LYS A 458 -22.42 44.81 37.19
CA LYS A 458 -23.25 44.82 38.40
C LYS A 458 -23.96 43.49 38.73
N ASP A 459 -24.09 42.59 37.80
CA ASP A 459 -24.75 41.32 38.04
C ASP A 459 -23.72 40.19 38.27
N LYS A 460 -23.68 39.64 39.47
CA LYS A 460 -22.81 38.56 39.90
C LYS A 460 -23.44 37.18 39.71
N ARG A 461 -24.51 37.04 38.89
CA ARG A 461 -25.13 35.73 38.72
C ARG A 461 -24.15 34.79 38.01
N GLN A 462 -23.99 33.65 38.63
CA GLN A 462 -23.17 32.58 38.10
C GLN A 462 -23.82 32.02 36.84
N ARG A 463 -23.01 31.58 35.90
CA ARG A 463 -23.43 30.82 34.76
C ARG A 463 -24.19 29.59 35.16
N PRO A 464 -25.31 29.19 34.51
CA PRO A 464 -26.04 27.98 34.87
C PRO A 464 -25.14 26.75 34.84
N GLU A 465 -25.29 25.87 35.85
CA GLU A 465 -24.57 24.60 35.88
C GLU A 465 -25.23 23.58 34.95
N GLY A 466 -24.45 22.55 34.54
CA GLY A 466 -24.94 21.43 33.76
C GLY A 466 -25.30 21.81 32.31
N LEU A 467 -24.64 22.79 31.72
CA LEU A 467 -24.79 23.18 30.32
C LEU A 467 -24.01 22.24 29.39
N ILE A 468 -24.49 21.00 29.22
CA ILE A 468 -23.89 20.05 28.30
C ILE A 468 -24.30 20.43 26.87
N ILE A 469 -23.38 20.99 26.10
CA ILE A 469 -23.53 21.33 24.70
C ILE A 469 -22.45 20.60 23.94
N GLN A 470 -22.85 19.60 23.16
CA GLN A 470 -21.91 18.71 22.45
C GLN A 470 -21.59 19.20 21.04
N GLU A 471 -22.58 19.73 20.29
CA GLU A 471 -22.32 20.27 18.96
C GLU A 471 -21.81 21.71 19.11
N ILE A 472 -20.57 21.94 18.68
CA ILE A 472 -19.91 23.22 18.82
C ILE A 472 -19.69 23.89 17.48
N ASP A 473 -19.70 25.23 17.46
CA ASP A 473 -19.46 26.02 16.28
C ASP A 473 -18.00 25.91 15.81
N ALA A 474 -17.81 25.99 14.51
CA ALA A 474 -16.48 25.98 13.88
C ALA A 474 -15.62 27.20 14.30
N ASP A 475 -16.25 28.35 14.54
CA ASP A 475 -15.60 29.59 14.95
C ASP A 475 -15.54 29.73 16.47
N MET A 476 -14.94 28.76 17.14
CA MET A 476 -14.79 28.77 18.60
C MET A 476 -13.35 29.11 19.00
N THR A 477 -13.20 30.07 19.93
CA THR A 477 -11.88 30.37 20.49
C THR A 477 -11.39 29.24 21.41
N ASN A 478 -10.08 29.12 21.58
CA ASN A 478 -9.49 28.08 22.42
C ASN A 478 -9.99 28.11 23.88
N PRO A 479 -10.14 29.26 24.58
CA PRO A 479 -10.76 29.28 25.92
C PRO A 479 -12.19 28.78 25.94
N ALA A 480 -13.00 29.14 24.96
CA ALA A 480 -14.37 28.67 24.84
C ALA A 480 -14.44 27.16 24.60
N PHE A 481 -13.51 26.60 23.80
CA PHE A 481 -13.37 25.16 23.61
C PHE A 481 -13.07 24.42 24.92
N VAL A 482 -12.11 24.93 25.71
CA VAL A 482 -11.76 24.33 27.02
C VAL A 482 -12.95 24.38 27.99
N MET A 483 -13.68 25.49 28.00
CA MET A 483 -14.90 25.64 28.83
C MET A 483 -15.98 24.64 28.40
N ARG A 484 -16.28 24.50 27.11
CA ARG A 484 -17.25 23.53 26.60
C ARG A 484 -16.84 22.10 26.92
N MET A 485 -15.54 21.79 26.80
CA MET A 485 -14.99 20.48 27.15
C MET A 485 -15.13 20.16 28.64
N ALA A 486 -14.93 21.14 29.52
CA ALA A 486 -15.13 20.98 30.96
C ALA A 486 -16.61 20.75 31.31
N GLU A 487 -17.53 21.49 30.67
CA GLU A 487 -18.99 21.39 30.86
C GLU A 487 -19.58 20.09 30.25
N ALA A 488 -18.89 19.44 29.33
CA ALA A 488 -19.40 18.27 28.62
C ALA A 488 -19.55 17.00 29.46
N ASP A 489 -19.14 16.99 30.72
CA ASP A 489 -19.20 15.84 31.66
C ASP A 489 -18.73 14.51 31.04
N GLY A 490 -17.66 14.55 30.27
CA GLY A 490 -17.10 13.36 29.62
C GLY A 490 -17.78 12.93 28.31
N HIS A 491 -18.73 13.70 27.81
CA HIS A 491 -19.25 13.52 26.45
C HIS A 491 -18.23 14.03 25.41
N PHE A 492 -18.36 13.51 24.20
CA PHE A 492 -17.61 14.03 23.06
C PHE A 492 -18.20 15.36 22.60
N LEU A 493 -17.35 16.35 22.41
CA LEU A 493 -17.70 17.49 21.55
C LEU A 493 -17.65 17.04 20.09
N TYR A 494 -18.51 17.64 19.29
CA TYR A 494 -18.58 17.37 17.87
C TYR A 494 -18.70 18.67 17.06
N THR A 495 -18.05 18.72 15.89
CA THR A 495 -18.26 19.78 14.91
C THR A 495 -18.16 19.27 13.49
N LYS A 496 -18.89 19.90 12.57
CA LYS A 496 -18.79 19.71 11.14
C LYS A 496 -18.32 21.00 10.48
N LEU A 497 -17.13 20.95 9.91
CA LEU A 497 -16.49 22.06 9.24
C LEU A 497 -16.72 21.97 7.74
N ASN A 498 -17.20 23.03 7.13
CA ASN A 498 -17.36 23.11 5.67
C ASN A 498 -16.02 23.29 4.96
N GLU A 499 -15.04 23.89 5.67
CA GLU A 499 -13.67 24.05 5.20
C GLU A 499 -12.68 23.79 6.33
N ILE A 500 -11.57 23.10 6.03
CA ILE A 500 -10.59 22.67 7.03
C ILE A 500 -9.93 23.82 7.79
N ASP A 501 -9.75 25.00 7.15
CA ASP A 501 -9.12 26.16 7.76
C ASP A 501 -9.99 26.85 8.81
N GLN A 502 -11.27 26.49 8.97
CA GLN A 502 -12.09 26.94 10.10
C GLN A 502 -11.49 26.52 11.45
N PHE A 503 -10.68 25.45 11.51
CA PHE A 503 -9.89 25.10 12.69
C PHE A 503 -8.89 26.18 13.12
N ASP A 504 -8.58 27.12 12.25
CA ASP A 504 -7.67 28.23 12.59
C ASP A 504 -8.22 29.14 13.69
N ALA A 505 -9.53 29.16 13.94
CA ALA A 505 -10.13 29.80 15.11
C ALA A 505 -9.58 29.27 16.45
N LEU A 506 -9.17 28.01 16.51
CA LEU A 506 -8.58 27.38 17.71
C LEU A 506 -7.08 27.69 17.89
N LYS A 507 -6.44 28.43 16.98
CA LYS A 507 -4.99 28.73 17.05
C LYS A 507 -4.53 29.40 18.35
N GLY A 508 -5.38 30.18 18.99
CA GLY A 508 -4.98 31.00 20.11
C GLY A 508 -4.02 32.15 19.73
N THR A 509 -3.80 33.09 20.64
CA THR A 509 -3.02 34.30 20.39
C THR A 509 -1.50 34.15 20.51
N GLY A 510 -0.98 32.97 20.84
CA GLY A 510 0.43 32.84 21.23
C GLY A 510 1.29 31.77 20.56
N ARG A 511 0.73 30.81 19.84
CA ARG A 511 1.52 29.74 19.18
C ARG A 511 0.84 29.27 17.92
N ALA A 512 1.56 29.33 16.79
CA ALA A 512 1.14 28.66 15.58
C ALA A 512 1.03 27.14 15.83
N GLY A 513 -0.08 26.50 15.44
CA GLY A 513 -0.21 25.05 15.46
C GLY A 513 -0.98 24.44 16.65
N GLN A 514 -1.57 25.24 17.56
CA GLN A 514 -2.36 24.69 18.68
C GLN A 514 -3.54 23.79 18.25
N GLN A 515 -4.18 24.12 17.11
CA GLN A 515 -5.24 23.28 16.53
C GLN A 515 -4.75 21.87 16.20
N PHE A 516 -3.55 21.73 15.67
CA PHE A 516 -2.95 20.42 15.37
C PHE A 516 -2.59 19.63 16.63
N GLN A 517 -2.15 20.36 17.69
CA GLN A 517 -1.92 19.76 19.00
C GLN A 517 -3.23 19.22 19.61
N ILE A 518 -4.34 19.97 19.50
CA ILE A 518 -5.65 19.51 19.96
C ILE A 518 -6.08 18.25 19.21
N MET A 519 -5.87 18.15 17.89
CA MET A 519 -6.16 16.96 17.10
C MET A 519 -5.37 15.74 17.60
N CYS A 520 -4.07 15.91 17.86
CA CYS A 520 -3.22 14.84 18.38
C CYS A 520 -3.65 14.39 19.78
N LEU A 521 -3.89 15.36 20.68
CA LEU A 521 -4.30 15.08 22.07
C LEU A 521 -5.69 14.43 22.16
N ALA A 522 -6.59 14.76 21.23
CA ALA A 522 -7.90 14.14 21.16
C ALA A 522 -7.82 12.63 20.86
N PHE A 523 -6.90 12.24 19.97
CA PHE A 523 -6.76 10.84 19.55
C PHE A 523 -6.07 9.97 20.61
N ASP A 524 -5.06 10.50 21.30
CA ASP A 524 -4.25 9.73 22.25
C ASP A 524 -4.94 9.65 23.61
N PRO A 525 -5.23 8.44 24.16
CA PRO A 525 -6.03 8.29 25.37
C PRO A 525 -5.43 8.97 26.60
N GLY A 526 -6.29 9.61 27.38
CA GLY A 526 -5.93 10.18 28.69
C GLY A 526 -5.11 11.46 28.65
N ASN A 527 -4.83 11.99 27.47
CA ASN A 527 -4.12 13.26 27.34
C ASN A 527 -4.91 14.44 27.89
N ARG A 528 -4.24 15.29 28.64
CA ARG A 528 -4.82 16.48 29.26
C ARG A 528 -4.36 17.74 28.55
N TYR A 529 -5.30 18.63 28.37
CA TYR A 529 -5.09 19.98 27.84
C TYR A 529 -5.63 21.01 28.84
N GLY A 530 -4.94 22.10 29.02
CA GLY A 530 -5.37 23.10 29.98
C GLY A 530 -4.94 24.50 29.61
N GLN A 531 -5.71 25.45 30.12
CA GLN A 531 -5.36 26.87 30.09
C GLN A 531 -5.38 27.42 31.49
N THR A 532 -4.34 28.20 31.84
CA THR A 532 -4.29 28.97 33.10
C THR A 532 -4.12 30.43 32.72
N ARG A 533 -5.06 31.28 33.12
CA ARG A 533 -5.02 32.73 32.88
C ARG A 533 -5.35 33.50 34.15
N VAL A 534 -4.75 34.65 34.33
CA VAL A 534 -4.77 35.42 35.62
C VAL A 534 -6.03 36.28 35.76
N GLY A 535 -6.84 36.50 34.73
CA GLY A 535 -8.03 37.34 34.76
C GLY A 535 -9.19 36.68 35.53
N ALA A 536 -9.90 37.43 36.36
CA ALA A 536 -11.01 36.96 37.19
C ALA A 536 -12.18 36.27 36.45
N GLN A 537 -12.31 36.50 35.17
CA GLN A 537 -13.31 35.86 34.27
C GLN A 537 -12.69 34.88 33.27
N SER A 538 -11.42 34.52 33.44
CA SER A 538 -10.74 33.67 32.53
C SER A 538 -10.89 32.17 32.90
N VAL A 539 -10.98 31.34 31.87
CA VAL A 539 -11.05 29.88 32.01
C VAL A 539 -9.72 29.36 32.52
N THR A 540 -9.75 28.69 33.71
CA THR A 540 -8.59 28.00 34.34
C THR A 540 -9.00 26.57 34.59
N GLU A 541 -8.91 25.72 33.52
CA GLU A 541 -9.36 24.34 33.59
C GLU A 541 -8.33 23.40 32.94
N LYS A 542 -8.28 22.16 33.42
CA LYS A 542 -7.58 21.05 32.80
C LYS A 542 -8.60 20.01 32.39
N VAL A 543 -8.69 19.75 31.08
CA VAL A 543 -9.66 18.84 30.49
C VAL A 543 -8.99 17.68 29.77
N THR A 544 -9.66 16.55 29.73
CA THR A 544 -9.33 15.48 28.76
C THR A 544 -10.07 15.78 27.47
N ILE A 545 -9.32 15.90 26.35
CA ILE A 545 -9.95 16.22 25.08
C ILE A 545 -10.70 15.00 24.55
N ARG A 546 -12.01 15.15 24.34
CA ARG A 546 -12.93 14.22 23.67
C ARG A 546 -13.59 14.97 22.54
N PHE A 547 -13.00 14.88 21.35
CA PHE A 547 -13.41 15.73 20.23
C PHE A 547 -13.46 14.94 18.93
N ASN A 548 -14.66 14.75 18.43
CA ASN A 548 -14.97 14.14 17.15
C ASN A 548 -15.39 15.21 16.14
N TRP A 549 -14.96 15.06 14.89
CA TRP A 549 -15.29 16.07 13.90
C TRP A 549 -15.19 15.55 12.46
N ASN A 550 -15.90 16.22 11.58
CA ASN A 550 -15.79 16.10 10.14
C ASN A 550 -15.33 17.44 9.54
N ALA A 551 -14.46 17.39 8.55
CA ALA A 551 -14.10 18.54 7.74
C ALA A 551 -14.13 18.21 6.26
N SER A 552 -14.51 19.19 5.45
CA SER A 552 -14.44 19.09 3.99
C SER A 552 -13.43 20.10 3.45
N THR A 553 -12.76 19.76 2.34
CA THR A 553 -11.85 20.71 1.68
C THR A 553 -11.55 20.27 0.24
N THR A 554 -10.97 21.18 -0.56
CA THR A 554 -10.39 20.76 -1.83
C THR A 554 -9.05 20.06 -1.61
N ILE A 555 -8.67 19.16 -2.54
CA ILE A 555 -7.41 18.40 -2.43
C ILE A 555 -6.22 19.32 -2.28
N GLN A 556 -6.14 20.39 -3.10
CA GLN A 556 -5.01 21.35 -3.05
C GLN A 556 -4.98 22.14 -1.74
N LYS A 557 -6.16 22.59 -1.24
CA LYS A 557 -6.26 23.32 0.02
C LYS A 557 -5.89 22.43 1.20
N GLY A 558 -6.35 21.19 1.21
CA GLY A 558 -6.01 20.19 2.22
C GLY A 558 -4.50 19.87 2.25
N ARG A 559 -3.89 19.62 1.10
CA ARG A 559 -2.43 19.44 0.98
C ARG A 559 -1.67 20.63 1.55
N ARG A 560 -2.07 21.86 1.22
CA ARG A 560 -1.47 23.09 1.76
C ARG A 560 -1.69 23.23 3.27
N TYR A 561 -2.87 22.92 3.77
CA TYR A 561 -3.18 23.03 5.20
C TYR A 561 -2.29 22.12 6.04
N PHE A 562 -2.15 20.86 5.65
CA PHE A 562 -1.35 19.86 6.35
C PHE A 562 0.14 19.89 6.01
N SER A 563 0.59 20.68 5.02
CA SER A 563 2.01 20.78 4.64
C SER A 563 2.93 21.20 5.78
N LYS A 564 2.41 21.91 6.77
CA LYS A 564 3.15 22.39 7.94
C LYS A 564 3.37 21.33 9.03
N VAL A 565 2.69 20.19 8.94
CA VAL A 565 2.65 19.16 10.00
C VAL A 565 2.76 17.73 9.42
N LEU A 566 3.45 17.58 8.30
CA LEU A 566 3.59 16.31 7.58
C LEU A 566 4.16 15.20 8.48
N THR A 567 5.14 15.53 9.34
CA THR A 567 5.81 14.62 10.25
C THR A 567 5.30 14.68 11.70
N ASP A 568 4.46 15.67 12.04
CA ASP A 568 4.06 15.96 13.43
C ASP A 568 2.89 15.12 13.93
N GLY A 569 2.37 14.25 13.09
CA GLY A 569 1.43 13.20 13.48
C GLY A 569 -0.06 13.43 13.30
N PRO A 570 -0.62 14.63 12.97
CA PRO A 570 -2.06 14.80 12.75
C PRO A 570 -2.59 13.91 11.63
N ILE A 571 -1.89 13.85 10.47
CA ILE A 571 -2.30 13.08 9.30
C ILE A 571 -2.52 11.60 9.64
N SER A 572 -1.67 11.02 10.48
CA SER A 572 -1.80 9.61 10.85
C SER A 572 -3.03 9.33 11.74
N ARG A 573 -3.54 10.34 12.47
CA ARG A 573 -4.64 10.24 13.44
C ARG A 573 -6.02 10.57 12.85
N ILE A 574 -6.06 11.12 11.66
CA ILE A 574 -7.28 11.52 10.94
C ILE A 574 -7.59 10.47 9.88
N ASN A 575 -8.86 10.12 9.72
CA ASN A 575 -9.32 9.34 8.57
C ASN A 575 -9.50 10.25 7.37
N PHE A 576 -9.03 9.82 6.22
CA PHE A 576 -9.21 10.56 4.97
C PHE A 576 -10.10 9.80 4.00
N CYS A 577 -10.96 10.55 3.31
CA CYS A 577 -11.76 10.02 2.22
C CYS A 577 -11.85 11.02 1.07
N THR A 578 -12.30 10.54 -0.09
CA THR A 578 -12.42 11.36 -1.31
C THR A 578 -13.70 11.04 -2.06
N ILE A 579 -13.99 11.86 -3.05
CA ILE A 579 -15.05 11.64 -4.05
C ILE A 579 -14.33 11.54 -5.40
N PRO A 580 -14.55 10.49 -6.20
CA PRO A 580 -13.99 10.39 -7.54
C PRO A 580 -14.44 11.55 -8.43
N GLU A 581 -13.60 11.95 -9.37
CA GLU A 581 -13.98 12.92 -10.38
C GLU A 581 -15.06 12.32 -11.30
N ARG A 582 -16.07 13.12 -11.61
CA ARG A 582 -17.11 12.73 -12.57
C ARG A 582 -16.60 12.93 -14.00
N GLU A 583 -17.09 12.12 -14.89
CA GLU A 583 -16.86 12.34 -16.33
C GLU A 583 -17.44 13.70 -16.76
N ILE A 584 -16.77 14.35 -17.69
CA ILE A 584 -17.23 15.64 -18.24
C ILE A 584 -18.57 15.41 -18.96
N GLY A 585 -19.59 16.17 -18.54
CA GLY A 585 -20.95 16.05 -19.09
C GLY A 585 -21.80 14.96 -18.44
N ALA A 586 -21.31 14.27 -17.41
CA ALA A 586 -22.11 13.31 -16.66
C ALA A 586 -23.31 13.99 -15.97
N ASP A 587 -24.43 13.27 -15.91
CA ASP A 587 -25.65 13.73 -15.24
C ASP A 587 -25.42 14.06 -13.76
N MET A 588 -26.21 15.00 -13.24
CA MET A 588 -26.14 15.36 -11.83
C MET A 588 -26.64 14.19 -10.97
N PRO A 589 -25.86 13.77 -9.94
CA PRO A 589 -26.28 12.69 -9.04
C PRO A 589 -27.55 13.06 -8.27
N VAL A 590 -28.53 12.15 -8.24
CA VAL A 590 -29.83 12.36 -7.59
C VAL A 590 -29.86 11.62 -6.27
N TYR A 591 -30.19 12.34 -5.19
CA TYR A 591 -30.35 11.76 -3.85
C TYR A 591 -31.75 11.18 -3.65
N GLY A 592 -31.84 10.14 -2.82
CA GLY A 592 -33.12 9.70 -2.27
C GLY A 592 -33.60 10.63 -1.15
N THR A 593 -34.85 10.45 -0.73
CA THR A 593 -35.46 11.25 0.35
C THR A 593 -35.17 10.65 1.72
N TYR A 594 -34.69 11.47 2.63
CA TYR A 594 -34.55 11.12 4.05
C TYR A 594 -35.89 11.50 4.74
N ASP A 595 -36.67 10.49 5.13
CA ASP A 595 -38.00 10.62 5.68
C ASP A 595 -38.06 10.08 7.12
N ALA A 596 -39.26 10.11 7.72
CA ALA A 596 -39.49 9.59 9.06
C ALA A 596 -39.24 8.08 9.17
N ALA A 597 -39.42 7.31 8.11
CA ALA A 597 -39.15 5.88 8.09
C ALA A 597 -37.62 5.63 8.20
N PHE A 598 -36.81 6.43 7.53
CA PHE A 598 -35.35 6.38 7.70
C PHE A 598 -34.95 6.66 9.15
N ASP A 599 -35.53 7.67 9.79
CA ASP A 599 -35.23 8.02 11.18
C ASP A 599 -35.65 6.90 12.15
N GLU A 600 -36.80 6.23 11.89
CA GLU A 600 -37.27 5.07 12.67
C GLU A 600 -36.30 3.87 12.54
N GLU A 601 -35.81 3.59 11.34
CA GLU A 601 -34.82 2.53 11.11
C GLU A 601 -33.47 2.85 11.75
N LEU A 602 -33.06 4.13 11.80
CA LEU A 602 -31.79 4.57 12.40
C LEU A 602 -31.83 4.54 13.94
N ARG A 603 -33.00 4.82 14.54
CA ARG A 603 -33.15 4.99 15.99
C ARG A 603 -32.60 3.84 16.84
N PRO A 604 -32.84 2.55 16.56
CA PRO A 604 -32.29 1.45 17.38
C PRO A 604 -30.78 1.47 17.49
N TYR A 605 -30.08 1.84 16.42
CA TYR A 605 -28.62 1.93 16.40
C TYR A 605 -28.10 3.08 17.28
N ILE A 606 -28.75 4.25 17.21
CA ILE A 606 -28.43 5.38 18.08
C ILE A 606 -28.72 5.06 19.55
N ASP A 607 -29.86 4.45 19.84
CA ASP A 607 -30.22 4.03 21.21
C ASP A 607 -29.21 3.05 21.80
N ASN A 608 -28.69 2.12 21.00
CA ASN A 608 -27.64 1.19 21.45
C ASN A 608 -26.33 1.92 21.79
N LEU A 609 -25.95 2.91 20.98
CA LEU A 609 -24.75 3.74 21.24
C LEU A 609 -24.92 4.57 22.54
N VAL A 610 -26.09 5.17 22.75
CA VAL A 610 -26.38 6.00 23.94
C VAL A 610 -26.44 5.16 25.22
N LYS A 611 -26.97 3.93 25.15
CA LYS A 611 -27.09 3.01 26.30
C LYS A 611 -25.76 2.38 26.71
N ALA A 612 -24.77 2.37 25.84
CA ALA A 612 -23.48 1.74 26.08
C ALA A 612 -22.69 2.44 27.21
N GLN A 613 -22.03 1.68 28.08
CA GLN A 613 -21.26 2.21 29.20
C GLN A 613 -20.04 1.34 29.53
N GLY A 614 -19.01 1.96 30.06
CA GLY A 614 -17.86 1.29 30.64
C GLY A 614 -16.88 0.70 29.63
N LEU A 615 -16.18 -0.35 30.03
CA LEU A 615 -15.24 -1.08 29.16
C LEU A 615 -16.01 -2.17 28.41
N ILE A 616 -16.06 -2.05 27.10
CA ILE A 616 -16.72 -3.02 26.22
C ILE A 616 -15.65 -3.87 25.54
N ASP A 617 -15.75 -5.18 25.74
CA ASP A 617 -14.89 -6.14 25.04
C ASP A 617 -15.54 -6.57 23.72
N CYS A 618 -14.78 -6.46 22.62
CA CYS A 618 -15.16 -6.94 21.32
C CYS A 618 -14.05 -7.86 20.77
N PRO A 619 -14.08 -9.18 21.12
CA PRO A 619 -13.01 -10.11 20.74
C PRO A 619 -12.79 -10.22 19.22
N GLN A 620 -13.86 -10.10 18.44
CA GLN A 620 -13.80 -10.16 16.99
C GLN A 620 -13.09 -8.94 16.41
N ALA A 621 -13.41 -7.73 16.89
CA ALA A 621 -12.71 -6.51 16.48
C ALA A 621 -11.24 -6.55 16.88
N TYR A 622 -10.93 -7.09 18.05
CA TYR A 622 -9.55 -7.28 18.53
C TYR A 622 -8.78 -8.26 17.60
N LYS A 623 -9.38 -9.40 17.23
CA LYS A 623 -8.81 -10.35 16.28
C LYS A 623 -8.59 -9.70 14.92
N LEU A 624 -9.61 -9.00 14.41
CA LEU A 624 -9.53 -8.28 13.13
C LEU A 624 -8.38 -7.24 13.15
N ALA A 625 -8.23 -6.46 14.22
CA ALA A 625 -7.15 -5.49 14.34
C ALA A 625 -5.76 -6.14 14.27
N LYS A 626 -5.58 -7.33 14.87
CA LYS A 626 -4.33 -8.11 14.74
C LYS A 626 -4.06 -8.52 13.30
N THR A 627 -5.05 -9.10 12.63
CA THR A 627 -4.94 -9.51 11.22
C THR A 627 -4.61 -8.33 10.32
N LEU A 628 -5.33 -7.21 10.48
CA LEU A 628 -5.09 -5.99 9.70
C LEU A 628 -3.71 -5.37 9.96
N LYS A 629 -3.20 -5.45 11.20
CA LYS A 629 -1.83 -5.03 11.51
C LYS A 629 -0.80 -5.87 10.77
N GLU A 630 -1.00 -7.19 10.70
CA GLU A 630 -0.12 -8.11 9.98
C GLU A 630 -0.19 -7.82 8.47
N GLU A 631 -1.38 -7.69 7.89
CA GLU A 631 -1.58 -7.31 6.48
C GLU A 631 -0.87 -5.99 6.13
N CYS A 632 -0.99 -4.97 6.99
CA CYS A 632 -0.31 -3.69 6.79
C CYS A 632 1.22 -3.81 6.89
N ALA A 633 1.72 -4.61 7.84
CA ALA A 633 3.16 -4.84 7.99
C ALA A 633 3.74 -5.60 6.80
N ASP A 634 3.01 -6.57 6.26
CA ASP A 634 3.38 -7.30 5.05
C ASP A 634 3.42 -6.37 3.85
N PHE A 635 2.40 -5.52 3.68
CA PHE A 635 2.38 -4.53 2.62
C PHE A 635 3.54 -3.51 2.75
N ALA A 636 3.81 -3.02 3.96
CA ALA A 636 4.93 -2.10 4.21
C ALA A 636 6.29 -2.73 3.86
N ARG A 637 6.49 -4.02 4.20
CA ARG A 637 7.70 -4.78 3.83
C ARG A 637 7.81 -4.97 2.32
N LEU A 638 6.71 -5.32 1.66
CA LEU A 638 6.68 -5.53 0.20
C LEU A 638 6.90 -4.23 -0.56
N SER A 639 6.28 -3.13 -0.12
CA SER A 639 6.42 -1.82 -0.74
C SER A 639 7.68 -1.07 -0.33
N GLN A 640 8.43 -1.55 0.69
CA GLN A 640 9.58 -0.86 1.29
C GLN A 640 9.26 0.60 1.68
N SER A 641 7.99 0.87 2.03
CA SER A 641 7.52 2.21 2.35
C SER A 641 7.45 2.43 3.85
N ARG A 642 8.42 3.18 4.39
CA ARG A 642 8.40 3.61 5.79
C ARG A 642 7.23 4.57 6.08
N VAL A 643 6.84 5.38 5.09
CA VAL A 643 5.69 6.28 5.20
C VAL A 643 4.41 5.48 5.41
N TYR A 644 4.18 4.45 4.59
CA TYR A 644 3.03 3.57 4.73
C TYR A 644 3.01 2.86 6.09
N GLU A 645 4.14 2.32 6.53
CA GLU A 645 4.27 1.67 7.84
C GLU A 645 3.85 2.62 8.97
N ASN A 646 4.42 3.84 8.99
CA ASN A 646 4.12 4.83 10.03
C ASN A 646 2.65 5.26 10.03
N LEU A 647 2.03 5.42 8.86
CA LEU A 647 0.61 5.77 8.75
C LEU A 647 -0.30 4.62 9.17
N SER A 648 0.08 3.37 8.88
CA SER A 648 -0.74 2.19 9.11
C SER A 648 -0.99 1.90 10.59
N PHE A 649 -0.06 2.22 11.49
CA PHE A 649 -0.25 1.98 12.93
C PHE A 649 -1.50 2.65 13.47
N ARG A 650 -1.69 3.94 13.20
CA ARG A 650 -2.85 4.70 13.69
C ARG A 650 -4.10 4.48 12.84
N ALA A 651 -3.94 4.24 11.54
CA ALA A 651 -5.05 3.83 10.68
C ALA A 651 -5.68 2.51 11.16
N ASN A 652 -4.90 1.58 11.69
CA ASN A 652 -5.41 0.35 12.30
C ASN A 652 -6.20 0.64 13.58
N VAL A 653 -5.77 1.57 14.44
CA VAL A 653 -6.56 2.02 15.61
C VAL A 653 -7.90 2.61 15.16
N ILE A 654 -7.89 3.47 14.14
CA ILE A 654 -9.13 4.05 13.58
C ILE A 654 -10.06 2.94 13.07
N ALA A 655 -9.55 1.97 12.33
CA ALA A 655 -10.31 0.83 11.83
C ALA A 655 -10.91 -0.01 12.97
N TYR A 656 -10.10 -0.29 14.00
CA TYR A 656 -10.57 -0.97 15.20
C TYR A 656 -11.69 -0.22 15.90
N LEU A 657 -11.58 1.09 16.07
CA LEU A 657 -12.61 1.91 16.70
C LEU A 657 -13.90 1.94 15.85
N LYS A 658 -13.80 1.98 14.52
CA LYS A 658 -14.97 1.83 13.64
C LYS A 658 -15.66 0.48 13.81
N ALA A 659 -14.90 -0.61 13.91
CA ALA A 659 -15.45 -1.94 14.20
C ALA A 659 -16.18 -1.97 15.55
N CYS A 660 -15.61 -1.36 16.58
CA CYS A 660 -16.22 -1.27 17.90
C CYS A 660 -17.51 -0.42 17.90
N VAL A 661 -17.51 0.71 17.17
CA VAL A 661 -18.73 1.54 17.01
C VAL A 661 -19.85 0.76 16.31
N LEU A 662 -19.54 0.03 15.23
CA LEU A 662 -20.51 -0.84 14.55
C LEU A 662 -21.02 -1.96 15.46
N TYR A 663 -20.14 -2.58 16.22
CA TYR A 663 -20.50 -3.63 17.18
C TYR A 663 -21.47 -3.13 18.24
N VAL A 664 -21.19 -1.98 18.86
CA VAL A 664 -22.07 -1.36 19.85
C VAL A 664 -23.40 -0.93 19.24
N ALA A 665 -23.35 -0.26 18.09
CA ALA A 665 -24.56 0.15 17.37
C ALA A 665 -25.47 -1.04 17.03
N ASN A 666 -24.89 -2.21 16.75
CA ASN A 666 -25.59 -3.46 16.48
C ASN A 666 -25.98 -4.25 17.76
N GLY A 667 -26.09 -3.57 18.91
CA GLY A 667 -26.47 -4.19 20.18
C GLY A 667 -25.44 -5.16 20.74
N CYS A 668 -24.17 -4.91 20.53
CA CYS A 668 -23.04 -5.76 20.89
C CYS A 668 -23.11 -7.16 20.25
N GLN A 669 -23.64 -7.25 19.05
CA GLN A 669 -23.64 -8.45 18.23
C GLN A 669 -22.73 -8.26 17.02
N TRP A 670 -21.79 -9.20 16.84
CA TRP A 670 -20.88 -9.16 15.69
C TRP A 670 -21.57 -9.66 14.43
N ASP A 671 -21.37 -8.94 13.33
CA ASP A 671 -21.79 -9.35 11.99
C ASP A 671 -20.55 -9.55 11.11
N LYS A 672 -20.53 -10.60 10.29
CA LYS A 672 -19.41 -10.89 9.38
C LYS A 672 -19.11 -9.77 8.39
N THR A 673 -20.14 -9.00 8.00
CA THR A 673 -19.97 -7.85 7.10
C THR A 673 -19.08 -6.74 7.70
N PHE A 674 -18.90 -6.73 9.03
CA PHE A 674 -18.00 -5.76 9.67
C PHE A 674 -16.56 -5.97 9.25
N GLU A 675 -16.10 -7.21 9.08
CA GLU A 675 -14.73 -7.52 8.69
C GLU A 675 -14.41 -6.98 7.30
N ASP A 676 -15.26 -7.25 6.32
CA ASP A 676 -15.08 -6.80 4.94
C ASP A 676 -15.11 -5.27 4.85
N PHE A 677 -16.08 -4.66 5.53
CA PHE A 677 -16.23 -3.20 5.53
C PHE A 677 -15.06 -2.50 6.22
N VAL A 678 -14.64 -2.97 7.39
CA VAL A 678 -13.54 -2.34 8.16
C VAL A 678 -12.21 -2.52 7.44
N ARG A 679 -11.96 -3.69 6.84
CA ARG A 679 -10.77 -3.93 5.99
C ARG A 679 -10.75 -3.00 4.79
N TRP A 680 -11.86 -2.86 4.08
CA TRP A 680 -12.01 -1.92 2.98
C TRP A 680 -11.77 -0.49 3.46
N SER A 681 -12.40 -0.07 4.55
CA SER A 681 -12.29 1.28 5.11
C SER A 681 -10.85 1.64 5.51
N LEU A 682 -10.09 0.70 6.11
CA LEU A 682 -8.68 0.87 6.42
C LEU A 682 -7.84 1.10 5.16
N ARG A 683 -8.02 0.24 4.16
CA ARG A 683 -7.27 0.33 2.90
C ARG A 683 -7.59 1.62 2.15
N TYR A 684 -8.85 2.03 2.16
CA TYR A 684 -9.29 3.28 1.54
C TYR A 684 -8.69 4.51 2.21
N ASP A 685 -8.68 4.57 3.54
CA ASP A 685 -8.03 5.64 4.32
C ASP A 685 -6.52 5.71 4.02
N LEU A 686 -5.83 4.57 4.03
CA LEU A 686 -4.39 4.51 3.71
C LEU A 686 -4.10 4.91 2.27
N ALA A 687 -4.93 4.49 1.31
CA ALA A 687 -4.80 4.90 -0.09
C ALA A 687 -4.97 6.43 -0.24
N CYS A 688 -5.95 7.03 0.43
CA CYS A 688 -6.12 8.48 0.46
C CYS A 688 -4.89 9.18 1.06
N LYS A 689 -4.38 8.70 2.19
CA LYS A 689 -3.19 9.28 2.85
C LYS A 689 -1.95 9.22 1.98
N MET A 690 -1.73 8.08 1.32
CA MET A 690 -0.59 7.91 0.42
C MET A 690 -0.72 8.77 -0.84
N GLU A 691 -1.93 8.85 -1.43
CA GLU A 691 -2.18 9.70 -2.61
C GLU A 691 -2.04 11.19 -2.29
N PHE A 692 -2.54 11.64 -1.13
CA PHE A 692 -2.54 13.06 -0.81
C PHE A 692 -1.22 13.56 -0.22
N PHE A 693 -0.54 12.73 0.57
CA PHE A 693 0.59 13.15 1.40
C PHE A 693 1.83 12.28 1.30
N GLY A 694 1.76 11.08 0.71
CA GLY A 694 2.84 10.09 0.71
C GLY A 694 4.18 10.68 0.24
N ASP A 695 4.20 11.26 -0.95
CA ASP A 695 5.42 11.86 -1.55
C ASP A 695 5.96 13.01 -0.67
N ALA A 696 5.06 13.84 -0.10
CA ALA A 696 5.45 14.99 0.71
C ALA A 696 6.03 14.58 2.07
N ILE A 697 5.46 13.55 2.70
CA ILE A 697 5.98 12.98 3.96
C ILE A 697 7.33 12.34 3.72
N GLU A 698 7.49 11.57 2.64
CA GLU A 698 8.77 10.93 2.29
C GLU A 698 9.86 11.99 2.05
N ALA A 699 9.55 13.05 1.30
CA ALA A 699 10.46 14.17 1.09
C ALA A 699 10.84 14.85 2.42
N ALA A 700 9.86 15.09 3.31
CA ALA A 700 10.11 15.71 4.62
C ALA A 700 10.96 14.84 5.54
N MET A 701 10.79 13.50 5.50
CA MET A 701 11.59 12.56 6.30
C MET A 701 13.05 12.47 5.83
N ASN A 702 13.30 12.73 4.55
CA ASN A 702 14.64 12.67 3.94
C ASN A 702 15.39 14.01 3.99
N MET A 703 14.76 15.10 4.46
CA MET A 703 15.46 16.38 4.65
C MET A 703 16.49 16.27 5.78
N PRO A 704 17.72 16.72 5.58
CA PRO A 704 18.69 16.81 6.68
C PRO A 704 18.15 17.75 7.77
N ALA A 705 18.39 17.41 9.02
CA ALA A 705 18.04 18.29 10.13
C ALA A 705 18.62 19.70 9.89
N PRO A 706 17.85 20.79 10.11
CA PRO A 706 18.40 22.14 9.97
C PRO A 706 19.64 22.29 10.84
N ASP A 707 20.70 22.83 10.25
CA ASP A 707 21.96 23.07 10.94
C ASP A 707 21.70 23.98 12.16
N PRO A 708 21.94 23.54 13.39
CA PRO A 708 21.69 24.34 14.58
C PRO A 708 22.56 25.62 14.64
N THR A 709 23.51 25.79 13.72
CA THR A 709 24.39 26.98 13.64
C THR A 709 23.89 28.08 12.72
N SER A 710 22.82 27.86 11.92
CA SER A 710 22.19 28.90 11.11
C SER A 710 21.06 29.63 11.87
N VAL A 711 21.39 30.26 13.00
CA VAL A 711 20.52 31.29 13.58
C VAL A 711 20.85 32.60 12.84
N ASP A 712 20.08 32.89 11.80
CA ASP A 712 20.05 34.24 11.24
C ASP A 712 19.64 35.21 12.34
N GLY A 713 20.60 36.02 12.75
CA GLY A 713 20.39 37.16 13.61
C GLY A 713 19.54 38.20 12.88
N ALA A 714 18.25 38.20 13.13
CA ALA A 714 17.38 39.34 12.88
C ALA A 714 16.24 39.31 13.89
N THR A 715 16.40 40.07 14.81
CA THR A 715 15.76 41.29 15.37
C THR A 715 15.16 41.10 16.74
N CYS A 716 15.64 41.97 17.58
CA CYS A 716 15.04 42.46 18.83
C CYS A 716 13.58 42.84 18.72
#